data_f61225be4f698d0cb7d1ce022ce5755a
#
_entry.id   f61225be4f698d0cb7d1ce022ce5755a
#
_cell.length_a   1.000
_cell.length_b   1.000
_cell.length_c   1.000
_cell.angle_alpha   90.00
_cell.angle_beta   90.00
_cell.angle_gamma   90.00
#
_symmetry.space_group_name_H-M   'P 1'
#
loop_
_entity.id
_entity.type
_entity.pdbx_description
1 polymer ?
#
loop_
_entity_poly.entity_id
_entity_poly.type
_entity_poly.pdbx_seq_one_letter_code
_entity_poly.pdbx_strand_id
1 'polypeptide(L)'
;MHGKNACGRSQLIFPMVTALAFMCTQASAQYRAKDTEWPSYGADLAGTHYRPLDQINASNFSDLEIAWRIKTDNFGNRPEYKLEGTPLMVKNVLYATAGSRRAVIALDAATGELLWVHGEHEGARGGAAPRQLSGRGLAYWSDGKEERIFYVTPGYRLISLNAKTGMPVASFGTGGALDLKLDDDQTIFPDLTTGEIGIQSAPVVAKDTVIVGAAFREGMTPKSMKNNKGYVRGFDVRTGKRLWIFHTIPKKDEFGYDTWLKDSSEYTGNTGVWTQITVDEQLGLVYLPVESPTSDYYGGHRPGNNLFGESLVCVDLKTGERKWHFQLVHHPLWDMDISSAPILADIVVDGKRVKAVAQPTKQGFLYVFDRVTGKPVWPIEERKVEVGSVPGEWYSPTQPFPTKPPAYSRNGVSVDDLIDFNPELREKAKAVVSKYHLGPVFTPPVASKADGPLGTLTLGTASGGTNWPGGSYDPETHIVYAYACNACVEPIGLVPAPKEVSDLRYIAGVDGREVGIMRGPGENAGADSPMPPKKAPGGGFVRLNVDDLPLIKPPYGTITAINLDEGKIVWQIAHGETPDVVRNYPAFKGMNIARTGQQTYNIGTLITKTLVIAGEGQVTTTADHPRGAILRAYDKATGKEVGAVYMPAPQSGSPMTYLVNGKQYIVVAVSGGPYSGEYIAYTLPSAGE
;
A
#
# COMPACT_ATOMS: atom_id res chain seq x y z
N MET A 1 -101.38 4.51 -42.25
CA MET A 1 -101.20 5.86 -41.71
C MET A 1 -99.93 5.91 -40.96
N HIS A 2 -99.00 6.72 -41.41
CA HIS A 2 -97.78 7.30 -40.78
C HIS A 2 -96.86 6.36 -39.93
N GLY A 3 -95.70 5.99 -40.24
CA GLY A 3 -94.55 6.36 -40.98
C GLY A 3 -93.65 7.40 -40.30
N LYS A 4 -92.53 7.06 -39.67
CA LYS A 4 -91.37 7.95 -39.61
C LYS A 4 -90.12 7.12 -39.40
N ASN A 5 -89.25 7.11 -40.39
CA ASN A 5 -87.87 6.65 -40.35
C ASN A 5 -87.02 7.61 -39.52
N ALA A 6 -86.18 7.13 -38.65
CA ALA A 6 -85.06 7.90 -38.09
C ALA A 6 -83.73 7.14 -38.35
N CYS A 7 -82.93 7.82 -39.15
CA CYS A 7 -81.59 7.39 -39.55
C CYS A 7 -80.59 7.56 -38.36
N GLY A 8 -80.04 6.48 -37.82
CA GLY A 8 -79.01 6.51 -36.80
C GLY A 8 -77.65 6.46 -37.45
N ARG A 9 -76.84 7.53 -37.31
CA ARG A 9 -75.44 7.55 -37.68
C ARG A 9 -74.64 6.76 -36.63
N SER A 10 -73.97 5.66 -37.01
CA SER A 10 -72.97 4.94 -36.24
C SER A 10 -71.66 5.68 -36.34
N GLN A 11 -71.18 6.24 -35.23
CA GLN A 11 -69.77 6.69 -35.07
C GLN A 11 -68.91 5.50 -34.78
N LEU A 12 -67.91 5.25 -35.68
CA LEU A 12 -66.83 4.36 -35.50
C LEU A 12 -65.80 5.03 -34.57
N ILE A 13 -65.67 4.54 -33.31
CA ILE A 13 -64.63 4.91 -32.40
C ILE A 13 -63.42 3.94 -32.65
N PHE A 14 -62.35 4.49 -33.22
CA PHE A 14 -61.06 3.80 -33.28
C PHE A 14 -60.39 3.87 -31.92
N PRO A 15 -59.96 2.77 -31.28
CA PRO A 15 -59.11 2.85 -30.10
C PRO A 15 -57.69 3.17 -30.56
N MET A 16 -57.17 4.31 -30.13
CA MET A 16 -55.76 4.68 -30.25
C MET A 16 -54.95 3.83 -29.25
N VAL A 17 -54.33 2.77 -29.74
CA VAL A 17 -53.40 1.95 -28.96
C VAL A 17 -52.07 2.72 -28.85
N THR A 18 -51.86 3.38 -27.72
CA THR A 18 -50.57 3.99 -27.38
C THR A 18 -49.61 2.88 -27.00
N ALA A 19 -48.75 2.48 -27.92
CA ALA A 19 -47.62 1.58 -27.61
C ALA A 19 -46.60 2.33 -26.76
N LEU A 20 -46.64 2.13 -25.44
CA LEU A 20 -45.54 2.47 -24.56
C LEU A 20 -44.38 1.54 -24.90
N ALA A 21 -43.42 2.04 -25.65
CA ALA A 21 -42.11 1.37 -25.80
C ALA A 21 -41.38 1.43 -24.45
N PHE A 22 -41.48 0.34 -23.68
CA PHE A 22 -40.53 0.09 -22.59
C PHE A 22 -39.15 -0.05 -23.21
N MET A 23 -38.36 1.02 -23.22
CA MET A 23 -36.93 0.92 -23.35
C MET A 23 -36.40 0.21 -22.08
N CYS A 24 -36.34 -1.12 -22.12
CA CYS A 24 -35.49 -1.86 -21.23
C CYS A 24 -34.04 -1.43 -21.50
N THR A 25 -33.56 -0.44 -20.78
CA THR A 25 -32.12 -0.28 -20.60
C THR A 25 -31.63 -1.57 -19.94
N GLN A 26 -31.13 -2.50 -20.74
CA GLN A 26 -30.35 -3.60 -20.23
C GLN A 26 -29.12 -2.95 -19.56
N ALA A 27 -29.21 -2.76 -18.25
CA ALA A 27 -28.00 -2.53 -17.46
C ALA A 27 -27.10 -3.73 -17.75
N SER A 28 -26.01 -3.50 -18.47
CA SER A 28 -24.99 -4.52 -18.68
C SER A 28 -24.54 -4.97 -17.29
N ALA A 29 -24.77 -6.24 -16.97
CA ALA A 29 -24.40 -6.78 -15.68
C ALA A 29 -22.86 -6.74 -15.60
N GLN A 30 -22.35 -5.91 -14.69
CA GLN A 30 -20.93 -5.88 -14.37
C GLN A 30 -20.47 -7.28 -13.98
N TYR A 31 -19.24 -7.67 -14.37
CA TYR A 31 -18.69 -8.98 -14.02
C TYR A 31 -18.67 -9.14 -12.50
N ARG A 32 -19.33 -10.19 -12.01
CA ARG A 32 -19.30 -10.58 -10.61
C ARG A 32 -18.29 -11.71 -10.45
N ALA A 33 -17.18 -11.41 -9.80
CA ALA A 33 -16.12 -12.36 -9.53
C ALA A 33 -16.62 -13.53 -8.67
N LYS A 34 -16.04 -14.71 -8.90
CA LYS A 34 -16.28 -15.91 -8.09
C LYS A 34 -15.34 -15.93 -6.88
N ASP A 35 -15.73 -16.62 -5.82
CA ASP A 35 -14.87 -16.82 -4.65
C ASP A 35 -13.59 -17.63 -4.96
N THR A 36 -13.54 -18.26 -6.13
CA THR A 36 -12.38 -18.98 -6.67
C THR A 36 -11.40 -18.09 -7.44
N GLU A 37 -11.71 -16.83 -7.62
CA GLU A 37 -10.93 -15.87 -8.41
C GLU A 37 -10.28 -14.81 -7.50
N TRP A 38 -9.30 -14.06 -8.06
CA TRP A 38 -8.63 -12.93 -7.41
C TRP A 38 -8.68 -11.70 -8.32
N PRO A 39 -9.84 -11.02 -8.42
CA PRO A 39 -10.10 -10.02 -9.46
C PRO A 39 -9.53 -8.62 -9.16
N SER A 40 -9.01 -8.37 -7.97
CA SER A 40 -8.38 -7.10 -7.60
C SER A 40 -7.16 -7.33 -6.71
N TYR A 41 -6.33 -6.29 -6.54
CA TYR A 41 -5.09 -6.37 -5.78
C TYR A 41 -5.29 -6.98 -4.38
N GLY A 42 -6.27 -6.53 -3.63
CA GLY A 42 -6.60 -7.00 -2.27
C GLY A 42 -7.62 -8.13 -2.23
N ALA A 43 -7.69 -8.99 -3.24
CA ALA A 43 -8.71 -10.01 -3.45
C ALA A 43 -10.06 -9.43 -3.93
N ASP A 44 -10.52 -8.37 -3.30
CA ASP A 44 -11.75 -7.64 -3.58
C ASP A 44 -11.55 -6.12 -3.40
N LEU A 45 -12.57 -5.34 -3.67
CA LEU A 45 -12.53 -3.88 -3.52
C LEU A 45 -12.56 -3.43 -2.04
N ALA A 46 -12.89 -4.34 -1.12
CA ALA A 46 -12.85 -4.10 0.31
C ALA A 46 -11.44 -4.25 0.92
N GLY A 47 -10.47 -4.79 0.15
CA GLY A 47 -9.09 -4.98 0.59
C GLY A 47 -8.93 -6.09 1.61
N THR A 48 -9.73 -7.16 1.50
CA THR A 48 -9.76 -8.22 2.52
C THR A 48 -8.56 -9.17 2.47
N HIS A 49 -7.91 -9.33 1.32
CA HIS A 49 -6.89 -10.37 1.08
C HIS A 49 -7.36 -11.77 1.51
N TYR A 50 -8.66 -12.04 1.35
CA TYR A 50 -9.32 -13.26 1.80
C TYR A 50 -9.98 -14.01 0.65
N ARG A 51 -9.86 -15.34 0.68
CA ARG A 51 -10.67 -16.26 -0.13
C ARG A 51 -11.07 -17.49 0.70
N PRO A 52 -12.34 -17.92 0.64
CA PRO A 52 -12.86 -19.05 1.44
C PRO A 52 -12.41 -20.41 0.88
N LEU A 53 -11.17 -20.52 0.46
CA LEU A 53 -10.57 -21.75 -0.06
C LEU A 53 -9.92 -22.53 1.07
N ASP A 54 -10.05 -23.86 1.07
CA ASP A 54 -9.55 -24.76 2.12
C ASP A 54 -8.97 -26.09 1.61
N GLN A 55 -8.79 -26.24 0.30
CA GLN A 55 -8.10 -27.40 -0.25
C GLN A 55 -6.66 -27.48 0.28
N ILE A 56 -5.98 -26.32 0.36
CA ILE A 56 -4.72 -26.16 1.09
C ILE A 56 -5.04 -25.73 2.51
N ASN A 57 -4.64 -26.56 3.48
CA ASN A 57 -4.96 -26.39 4.91
C ASN A 57 -3.82 -26.85 5.82
N ALA A 58 -4.04 -26.87 7.13
CA ALA A 58 -3.02 -27.21 8.13
C ALA A 58 -2.44 -28.63 7.99
N SER A 59 -3.18 -29.58 7.39
CA SER A 59 -2.72 -30.96 7.26
C SER A 59 -1.81 -31.22 6.05
N ASN A 60 -1.80 -30.32 5.07
CA ASN A 60 -1.12 -30.55 3.78
C ASN A 60 -0.30 -29.36 3.26
N PHE A 61 -0.22 -28.25 4.01
CA PHE A 61 0.55 -27.07 3.55
C PHE A 61 2.02 -27.38 3.29
N SER A 62 2.62 -28.25 4.08
CA SER A 62 4.02 -28.63 3.92
C SER A 62 4.28 -29.57 2.71
N ASP A 63 3.22 -30.10 2.11
CA ASP A 63 3.30 -30.97 0.93
C ASP A 63 3.20 -30.16 -0.38
N LEU A 64 3.11 -28.82 -0.30
CA LEU A 64 3.03 -27.95 -1.45
C LEU A 64 4.28 -28.06 -2.32
N GLU A 65 4.06 -28.19 -3.62
CA GLU A 65 5.07 -28.22 -4.66
C GLU A 65 4.93 -27.03 -5.60
N ILE A 66 6.02 -26.69 -6.29
CA ILE A 66 6.01 -25.63 -7.30
C ILE A 66 5.28 -26.17 -8.54
N ALA A 67 4.11 -25.61 -8.82
CA ALA A 67 3.35 -25.90 -10.04
C ALA A 67 4.00 -25.28 -11.28
N TRP A 68 4.34 -23.99 -11.17
CA TRP A 68 5.02 -23.22 -12.20
C TRP A 68 5.75 -22.02 -11.61
N ARG A 69 6.66 -21.47 -12.40
CA ARG A 69 7.41 -20.26 -12.03
C ARG A 69 7.77 -19.45 -13.26
N ILE A 70 7.79 -18.13 -13.14
CA ILE A 70 8.17 -17.22 -14.22
C ILE A 70 9.10 -16.11 -13.72
N LYS A 71 10.31 -16.05 -14.30
CA LYS A 71 11.26 -14.96 -14.10
C LYS A 71 10.83 -13.72 -14.85
N THR A 72 11.02 -12.53 -14.23
CA THR A 72 10.64 -11.25 -14.86
C THR A 72 11.78 -10.57 -15.62
N ASP A 73 12.96 -11.16 -15.69
CA ASP A 73 14.17 -10.58 -16.22
C ASP A 73 14.06 -10.12 -17.69
N ASN A 74 13.28 -10.83 -18.49
CA ASN A 74 13.11 -10.56 -19.92
C ASN A 74 11.99 -9.57 -20.25
N PHE A 75 11.28 -9.03 -19.24
CA PHE A 75 10.20 -8.05 -19.45
C PHE A 75 10.64 -6.60 -19.23
N GLY A 76 11.95 -6.35 -19.34
CA GLY A 76 12.58 -5.05 -19.29
C GLY A 76 13.98 -5.09 -19.87
N ASN A 77 14.73 -4.00 -19.80
CA ASN A 77 16.10 -3.94 -20.31
C ASN A 77 17.16 -4.40 -19.29
N ARG A 78 16.74 -4.74 -18.10
CA ARG A 78 17.58 -5.29 -17.01
C ARG A 78 16.72 -6.09 -16.03
N PRO A 79 17.32 -7.02 -15.26
CA PRO A 79 16.65 -7.64 -14.14
C PRO A 79 16.14 -6.62 -13.11
N GLU A 80 15.00 -6.90 -12.49
CA GLU A 80 14.53 -6.16 -11.32
C GLU A 80 14.76 -6.99 -10.04
N TYR A 81 15.15 -6.30 -8.96
CA TYR A 81 15.42 -6.95 -7.66
C TYR A 81 14.42 -6.51 -6.60
N LYS A 82 13.30 -5.93 -7.03
CA LYS A 82 12.21 -5.46 -6.18
C LYS A 82 10.87 -5.62 -6.91
N LEU A 83 10.43 -6.85 -7.05
CA LEU A 83 9.14 -7.22 -7.62
C LEU A 83 8.06 -7.13 -6.54
N GLU A 84 7.27 -6.05 -6.52
CA GLU A 84 6.23 -5.82 -5.51
C GLU A 84 4.82 -6.28 -5.94
N GLY A 85 4.69 -6.88 -7.13
CA GLY A 85 3.40 -7.19 -7.75
C GLY A 85 2.61 -8.26 -7.00
N THR A 86 1.28 -8.05 -6.92
CA THR A 86 0.30 -9.09 -6.63
C THR A 86 -0.52 -9.30 -7.90
N PRO A 87 -0.51 -10.51 -8.50
CA PRO A 87 -1.28 -10.78 -9.71
C PRO A 87 -2.78 -10.73 -9.49
N LEU A 88 -3.54 -10.55 -10.56
CA LEU A 88 -4.97 -10.84 -10.61
C LEU A 88 -5.20 -12.19 -11.26
N MET A 89 -6.25 -12.93 -10.84
CA MET A 89 -6.72 -14.11 -11.57
C MET A 89 -8.21 -13.98 -11.85
N VAL A 90 -8.55 -13.95 -13.14
CA VAL A 90 -9.93 -13.84 -13.63
C VAL A 90 -10.12 -14.79 -14.81
N LYS A 91 -11.16 -15.60 -14.78
CA LYS A 91 -11.51 -16.54 -15.86
C LYS A 91 -10.34 -17.43 -16.32
N ASN A 92 -9.60 -17.95 -15.36
CA ASN A 92 -8.42 -18.81 -15.55
C ASN A 92 -7.20 -18.13 -16.21
N VAL A 93 -7.20 -16.80 -16.33
CA VAL A 93 -6.04 -16.03 -16.77
C VAL A 93 -5.48 -15.24 -15.60
N LEU A 94 -4.18 -15.34 -15.42
CA LEU A 94 -3.45 -14.57 -14.43
C LEU A 94 -2.80 -13.38 -15.10
N TYR A 95 -3.08 -12.17 -14.58
CA TYR A 95 -2.51 -10.92 -15.07
C TYR A 95 -1.57 -10.34 -14.03
N ALA A 96 -0.39 -9.93 -14.46
CA ALA A 96 0.62 -9.34 -13.57
C ALA A 96 1.43 -8.25 -14.26
N THR A 97 2.04 -7.37 -13.46
CA THR A 97 3.09 -6.47 -13.92
C THR A 97 4.45 -7.12 -13.73
N ALA A 98 5.39 -6.88 -14.64
CA ALA A 98 6.69 -7.55 -14.65
C ALA A 98 7.78 -6.69 -15.28
N GLY A 99 9.03 -6.87 -14.80
CA GLY A 99 10.22 -6.27 -15.39
C GLY A 99 10.39 -4.78 -15.11
N SER A 100 11.58 -4.29 -15.38
CA SER A 100 12.00 -2.92 -15.03
C SER A 100 11.25 -1.80 -15.76
N ARG A 101 10.49 -2.13 -16.82
CA ARG A 101 9.64 -1.20 -17.57
C ARG A 101 8.15 -1.31 -17.25
N ARG A 102 7.78 -2.14 -16.27
CA ARG A 102 6.38 -2.40 -15.90
C ARG A 102 5.56 -2.93 -17.09
N ALA A 103 6.06 -3.98 -17.73
CA ALA A 103 5.26 -4.71 -18.72
C ALA A 103 4.07 -5.38 -18.03
N VAL A 104 2.98 -5.54 -18.77
CA VAL A 104 1.82 -6.36 -18.35
C VAL A 104 1.95 -7.72 -19.04
N ILE A 105 1.82 -8.80 -18.26
CA ILE A 105 1.82 -10.17 -18.74
C ILE A 105 0.50 -10.84 -18.42
N ALA A 106 0.02 -11.69 -19.33
CA ALA A 106 -1.08 -12.60 -19.08
C ALA A 106 -0.57 -14.04 -19.19
N LEU A 107 -0.89 -14.84 -18.19
CA LEU A 107 -0.48 -16.24 -18.09
C LEU A 107 -1.70 -17.14 -17.99
N ASP A 108 -1.62 -18.35 -18.52
CA ASP A 108 -2.53 -19.41 -18.11
C ASP A 108 -2.34 -19.69 -16.61
N ALA A 109 -3.42 -19.61 -15.85
CA ALA A 109 -3.34 -19.68 -14.39
C ALA A 109 -2.99 -21.07 -13.86
N ALA A 110 -3.20 -22.14 -14.65
CA ALA A 110 -2.87 -23.52 -14.25
C ALA A 110 -1.42 -23.88 -14.57
N THR A 111 -0.88 -23.37 -15.69
CA THR A 111 0.42 -23.82 -16.22
C THR A 111 1.51 -22.76 -16.15
N GLY A 112 1.17 -21.48 -15.97
CA GLY A 112 2.10 -20.36 -16.05
C GLY A 112 2.56 -20.04 -17.49
N GLU A 113 1.94 -20.64 -18.52
CA GLU A 113 2.25 -20.36 -19.92
C GLU A 113 1.93 -18.89 -20.26
N LEU A 114 2.88 -18.20 -20.91
CA LEU A 114 2.71 -16.82 -21.35
C LEU A 114 1.75 -16.74 -22.53
N LEU A 115 0.59 -16.13 -22.33
CA LEU A 115 -0.43 -15.94 -23.36
C LEU A 115 -0.16 -14.68 -24.20
N TRP A 116 0.18 -13.56 -23.53
CA TRP A 116 0.58 -12.33 -24.19
C TRP A 116 1.39 -11.43 -23.24
N VAL A 117 2.12 -10.50 -23.81
CA VAL A 117 2.85 -9.44 -23.10
C VAL A 117 2.62 -8.10 -23.77
N HIS A 118 2.44 -7.04 -22.98
CA HIS A 118 2.40 -5.66 -23.44
C HIS A 118 3.42 -4.84 -22.65
N GLY A 119 4.19 -3.99 -23.34
CA GLY A 119 5.19 -3.12 -22.71
C GLY A 119 5.30 -1.79 -23.42
N GLU A 120 5.46 -0.72 -22.65
CA GLU A 120 5.64 0.64 -23.15
C GLU A 120 7.12 1.05 -23.15
N HIS A 121 7.53 1.74 -24.20
CA HIS A 121 8.84 2.39 -24.32
C HIS A 121 8.69 3.88 -24.04
N GLU A 122 8.95 4.31 -22.81
CA GLU A 122 8.78 5.71 -22.40
C GLU A 122 10.07 6.54 -22.47
N GLY A 123 11.21 5.92 -22.82
CA GLY A 123 12.49 6.62 -22.98
C GLY A 123 12.88 7.46 -21.75
N ALA A 124 13.24 8.72 -21.99
CA ALA A 124 13.64 9.66 -20.94
C ALA A 124 12.55 9.89 -19.89
N ARG A 125 11.27 9.85 -20.27
CA ARG A 125 10.13 10.02 -19.35
C ARG A 125 10.06 8.89 -18.34
N GLY A 126 10.16 7.64 -18.79
CA GLY A 126 10.21 6.49 -17.88
C GLY A 126 11.48 6.47 -17.02
N GLY A 127 12.62 6.90 -17.60
CA GLY A 127 13.89 7.02 -16.89
C GLY A 127 13.91 8.08 -15.78
N ALA A 128 13.15 9.16 -15.94
CA ALA A 128 13.03 10.24 -14.95
C ALA A 128 11.95 9.98 -13.89
N ALA A 129 11.13 8.95 -14.08
CA ALA A 129 9.98 8.67 -13.21
C ALA A 129 10.38 8.48 -11.75
N PRO A 130 9.62 9.02 -10.77
CA PRO A 130 9.91 8.85 -9.35
C PRO A 130 9.61 7.42 -8.87
N ARG A 131 8.72 6.70 -9.55
CA ARG A 131 8.30 5.33 -9.21
C ARG A 131 8.46 4.41 -10.41
N GLN A 132 9.56 3.71 -10.45
CA GLN A 132 9.98 2.82 -11.54
C GLN A 132 9.66 1.35 -11.22
N LEU A 133 10.20 0.42 -12.01
CA LEU A 133 10.06 -1.03 -11.92
C LEU A 133 8.61 -1.50 -12.17
N SER A 134 8.36 -2.79 -11.90
CA SER A 134 7.07 -3.44 -12.15
C SER A 134 5.87 -2.82 -11.44
N GLY A 135 6.10 -2.07 -10.35
CA GLY A 135 5.01 -1.57 -9.53
C GLY A 135 4.29 -2.72 -8.79
N ARG A 136 3.05 -2.47 -8.35
CA ARG A 136 2.33 -3.39 -7.45
C ARG A 136 1.19 -4.15 -8.09
N GLY A 137 0.74 -3.77 -9.28
CA GLY A 137 -0.32 -4.50 -9.96
C GLY A 137 -1.12 -3.66 -10.95
N LEU A 138 -2.28 -4.15 -11.25
CA LEU A 138 -3.18 -3.67 -12.29
C LEU A 138 -4.64 -3.88 -11.86
N ALA A 139 -5.59 -3.37 -12.65
CA ALA A 139 -7.03 -3.55 -12.40
C ALA A 139 -7.70 -4.21 -13.60
N TYR A 140 -8.74 -4.98 -13.31
CA TYR A 140 -9.59 -5.63 -14.29
C TYR A 140 -10.98 -4.98 -14.31
N TRP A 141 -11.55 -4.85 -15.50
CA TRP A 141 -12.93 -4.41 -15.71
C TRP A 141 -13.63 -5.23 -16.76
N SER A 142 -14.92 -5.47 -16.60
CA SER A 142 -15.77 -6.05 -17.63
C SER A 142 -17.23 -5.62 -17.50
N ASP A 143 -17.88 -5.39 -18.63
CA ASP A 143 -19.34 -5.20 -18.71
C ASP A 143 -20.07 -6.46 -19.25
N GLY A 144 -19.36 -7.60 -19.30
CA GLY A 144 -19.85 -8.87 -19.82
C GLY A 144 -19.65 -9.04 -21.33
N LYS A 145 -19.32 -7.97 -22.07
CA LYS A 145 -19.01 -8.00 -23.52
C LYS A 145 -17.54 -7.67 -23.76
N GLU A 146 -17.07 -6.57 -23.17
CA GLU A 146 -15.69 -6.16 -23.19
C GLU A 146 -15.00 -6.52 -21.87
N GLU A 147 -13.71 -6.78 -21.96
CA GLU A 147 -12.83 -7.08 -20.84
C GLU A 147 -11.56 -6.24 -20.99
N ARG A 148 -11.20 -5.47 -19.96
CA ARG A 148 -10.08 -4.54 -19.99
C ARG A 148 -9.16 -4.71 -18.79
N ILE A 149 -7.88 -4.53 -19.03
CA ILE A 149 -6.84 -4.38 -18.01
C ILE A 149 -6.41 -2.92 -17.99
N PHE A 150 -6.34 -2.35 -16.79
CA PHE A 150 -5.82 -1.00 -16.56
C PHE A 150 -4.54 -1.07 -15.74
N TYR A 151 -3.53 -0.33 -16.15
CA TYR A 151 -2.32 -0.13 -15.37
C TYR A 151 -1.75 1.28 -15.60
N VAL A 152 -0.92 1.75 -14.67
CA VAL A 152 -0.22 3.04 -14.82
C VAL A 152 1.26 2.75 -15.10
N THR A 153 1.78 3.33 -16.19
CA THR A 153 3.20 3.21 -16.56
C THR A 153 4.10 3.96 -15.58
N PRO A 154 5.42 3.67 -15.53
CA PRO A 154 6.38 4.47 -14.78
C PRO A 154 6.28 5.96 -15.09
N GLY A 155 6.14 6.35 -16.37
CA GLY A 155 6.00 7.73 -16.83
C GLY A 155 4.64 8.38 -16.53
N TYR A 156 3.79 7.76 -15.73
CA TYR A 156 2.49 8.26 -15.28
C TYR A 156 1.50 8.43 -16.43
N ARG A 157 1.30 7.34 -17.18
CA ARG A 157 0.20 7.20 -18.16
C ARG A 157 -0.72 6.07 -17.73
N LEU A 158 -2.03 6.28 -17.77
CA LEU A 158 -3.04 5.26 -17.58
C LEU A 158 -3.32 4.57 -18.92
N ILE A 159 -3.07 3.28 -18.99
CA ILE A 159 -3.26 2.46 -20.19
C ILE A 159 -4.46 1.54 -20.01
N SER A 160 -5.28 1.41 -21.06
CA SER A 160 -6.38 0.45 -21.16
C SER A 160 -6.04 -0.59 -22.21
N LEU A 161 -5.94 -1.87 -21.81
CA LEU A 161 -5.65 -3.00 -22.68
C LEU A 161 -6.88 -3.89 -22.81
N ASN A 162 -7.08 -4.49 -23.97
CA ASN A 162 -8.01 -5.62 -24.13
C ASN A 162 -7.45 -6.82 -23.35
N ALA A 163 -8.22 -7.32 -22.38
CA ALA A 163 -7.74 -8.39 -21.49
C ALA A 163 -7.39 -9.70 -22.20
N LYS A 164 -8.02 -9.98 -23.37
CA LYS A 164 -7.76 -11.22 -24.14
C LYS A 164 -6.52 -11.15 -25.02
N THR A 165 -6.18 -9.95 -25.50
CA THR A 165 -5.14 -9.79 -26.53
C THR A 165 -3.93 -8.98 -26.11
N GLY A 166 -4.02 -8.24 -24.98
CA GLY A 166 -2.99 -7.29 -24.56
C GLY A 166 -2.86 -6.03 -25.42
N MET A 167 -3.74 -5.86 -26.43
CA MET A 167 -3.68 -4.70 -27.31
C MET A 167 -4.33 -3.49 -26.67
N PRO A 168 -3.79 -2.27 -26.85
CA PRO A 168 -4.41 -1.03 -26.37
C PRO A 168 -5.82 -0.85 -26.95
N VAL A 169 -6.77 -0.42 -26.10
CA VAL A 169 -8.15 -0.13 -26.49
C VAL A 169 -8.23 1.26 -27.07
N ALA A 170 -8.27 1.40 -28.39
CA ALA A 170 -8.14 2.67 -29.11
C ALA A 170 -9.18 3.74 -28.72
N SER A 171 -10.35 3.35 -28.20
CA SER A 171 -11.41 4.26 -27.74
C SER A 171 -11.10 4.90 -26.38
N PHE A 172 -10.09 4.45 -25.67
CA PHE A 172 -9.68 5.00 -24.36
C PHE A 172 -8.61 6.06 -24.56
N GLY A 173 -8.86 7.29 -24.12
CA GLY A 173 -7.93 8.40 -24.25
C GLY A 173 -7.44 8.61 -25.71
N THR A 174 -6.14 8.64 -25.89
CA THR A 174 -5.53 8.71 -27.21
C THR A 174 -4.82 7.38 -27.50
N GLY A 175 -5.41 6.55 -28.36
CA GLY A 175 -4.82 5.28 -28.78
C GLY A 175 -4.67 4.23 -27.66
N GLY A 176 -5.53 4.27 -26.64
CA GLY A 176 -5.50 3.37 -25.48
C GLY A 176 -4.79 3.95 -24.26
N ALA A 177 -4.32 5.19 -24.31
CA ALA A 177 -3.53 5.83 -23.27
C ALA A 177 -4.09 7.19 -22.85
N LEU A 178 -4.00 7.50 -21.57
CA LEU A 178 -4.29 8.81 -20.98
C LEU A 178 -3.06 9.33 -20.26
N ASP A 179 -2.61 10.55 -20.60
CA ASP A 179 -1.50 11.19 -19.92
C ASP A 179 -1.94 11.82 -18.61
N LEU A 180 -1.52 11.22 -17.50
CA LEU A 180 -1.90 11.67 -16.16
C LEU A 180 -1.13 12.91 -15.67
N LYS A 181 -0.12 13.37 -16.38
CA LYS A 181 0.54 14.68 -16.13
C LYS A 181 -0.25 15.85 -16.70
N LEU A 182 -1.33 15.57 -17.44
CA LEU A 182 -2.24 16.56 -18.01
C LEU A 182 -3.57 16.55 -17.28
N ASP A 183 -4.33 17.64 -17.38
CA ASP A 183 -5.69 17.80 -16.83
C ASP A 183 -5.77 17.39 -15.34
N ASP A 184 -4.81 17.86 -14.55
CA ASP A 184 -4.63 17.51 -13.13
C ASP A 184 -4.77 18.71 -12.18
N ASP A 185 -5.30 19.82 -12.67
CA ASP A 185 -5.60 21.05 -11.90
C ASP A 185 -4.40 21.64 -11.13
N GLN A 186 -3.16 21.31 -11.54
CA GLN A 186 -1.94 21.80 -10.89
C GLN A 186 -1.76 23.32 -11.07
N THR A 187 -1.25 23.98 -10.03
CA THR A 187 -0.75 25.37 -10.13
C THR A 187 0.69 25.41 -10.65
N ILE A 188 1.45 24.35 -10.39
CA ILE A 188 2.80 24.13 -10.92
C ILE A 188 2.70 22.93 -11.84
N PHE A 189 2.71 23.17 -13.16
CA PHE A 189 2.58 22.08 -14.13
C PHE A 189 3.82 21.20 -14.13
N PRO A 190 3.68 19.86 -14.00
CA PRO A 190 4.81 18.97 -14.10
C PRO A 190 5.37 18.97 -15.51
N ASP A 191 6.69 19.00 -15.65
CA ASP A 191 7.32 18.73 -16.94
C ASP A 191 6.94 17.32 -17.41
N LEU A 192 6.52 17.19 -18.68
CA LEU A 192 6.02 15.92 -19.20
C LEU A 192 7.07 14.81 -19.24
N THR A 193 8.36 15.18 -19.32
CA THR A 193 9.48 14.23 -19.34
C THR A 193 10.08 14.05 -17.95
N THR A 194 10.44 15.14 -17.27
CA THR A 194 11.25 15.12 -16.04
C THR A 194 10.43 15.35 -14.77
N GLY A 195 9.14 15.64 -14.88
CA GLY A 195 8.27 15.92 -13.72
C GLY A 195 8.20 14.75 -12.74
N GLU A 196 8.39 15.05 -11.46
CA GLU A 196 8.57 14.08 -10.38
C GLU A 196 7.23 13.57 -9.79
N ILE A 197 6.24 13.34 -10.64
CA ILE A 197 4.94 12.72 -10.27
C ILE A 197 4.78 11.39 -10.98
N GLY A 198 4.29 10.37 -10.27
CA GLY A 198 4.07 9.03 -10.79
C GLY A 198 3.22 8.20 -9.85
N ILE A 199 3.20 6.88 -10.00
CA ILE A 199 2.60 5.95 -9.06
C ILE A 199 3.14 4.53 -9.26
N GLN A 200 3.18 3.73 -8.19
CA GLN A 200 3.49 2.30 -8.26
C GLN A 200 2.31 1.41 -7.85
N SER A 201 1.27 1.94 -7.19
CA SER A 201 0.07 1.17 -6.84
C SER A 201 -0.76 0.82 -8.06
N ALA A 202 -1.53 -0.26 -7.95
CA ALA A 202 -2.53 -0.58 -8.93
C ALA A 202 -3.61 0.51 -8.97
N PRO A 203 -4.12 0.89 -10.16
CA PRO A 203 -5.37 1.64 -10.23
C PRO A 203 -6.52 0.81 -9.66
N VAL A 204 -7.62 1.45 -9.28
CA VAL A 204 -8.81 0.76 -8.78
C VAL A 204 -9.95 0.98 -9.75
N VAL A 205 -10.63 -0.10 -10.13
CA VAL A 205 -11.84 -0.02 -10.95
C VAL A 205 -13.04 -0.41 -10.10
N ALA A 206 -14.01 0.50 -10.02
CA ALA A 206 -15.30 0.26 -9.37
C ALA A 206 -16.42 0.77 -10.27
N LYS A 207 -17.40 -0.09 -10.56
CA LYS A 207 -18.41 0.16 -11.59
C LYS A 207 -17.74 0.61 -12.90
N ASP A 208 -18.10 1.77 -13.41
CA ASP A 208 -17.56 2.34 -14.65
C ASP A 208 -16.51 3.44 -14.42
N THR A 209 -15.89 3.46 -13.22
CA THR A 209 -14.87 4.45 -12.86
C THR A 209 -13.54 3.77 -12.57
N VAL A 210 -12.47 4.21 -13.24
CA VAL A 210 -11.09 3.88 -12.87
C VAL A 210 -10.52 5.03 -12.05
N ILE A 211 -9.99 4.72 -10.85
CA ILE A 211 -9.49 5.69 -9.87
C ILE A 211 -7.98 5.57 -9.78
N VAL A 212 -7.30 6.71 -9.85
CA VAL A 212 -5.84 6.79 -9.79
C VAL A 212 -5.41 7.86 -8.79
N GLY A 213 -4.49 7.49 -7.90
CA GLY A 213 -3.79 8.41 -7.03
C GLY A 213 -2.47 8.90 -7.63
N ALA A 214 -1.58 9.40 -6.77
CA ALA A 214 -0.26 9.86 -7.14
C ALA A 214 0.77 9.50 -6.07
N ALA A 215 2.03 9.41 -6.49
CA ALA A 215 3.20 9.24 -5.64
C ALA A 215 4.34 10.12 -6.16
N PHE A 216 5.22 10.51 -5.26
CA PHE A 216 6.31 11.43 -5.54
C PHE A 216 7.66 10.78 -5.23
N ARG A 217 8.73 11.53 -5.47
CA ARG A 217 10.04 11.22 -4.92
C ARG A 217 10.00 11.39 -3.39
N GLU A 218 10.85 10.65 -2.70
CA GLU A 218 10.95 10.74 -1.23
C GLU A 218 11.08 12.19 -0.75
N GLY A 219 10.22 12.57 0.19
CA GLY A 219 10.11 13.94 0.68
C GLY A 219 11.04 14.31 1.83
N MET A 220 12.00 13.44 2.22
CA MET A 220 12.98 13.68 3.31
C MET A 220 13.99 14.77 2.97
N THR A 221 14.39 14.85 1.69
CA THR A 221 15.34 15.86 1.16
C THR A 221 14.80 16.48 -0.11
N PRO A 222 13.64 17.16 -0.07
CA PRO A 222 13.04 17.73 -1.25
C PRO A 222 13.88 18.90 -1.78
N LYS A 223 13.96 19.04 -3.08
CA LYS A 223 14.70 20.14 -3.73
C LYS A 223 14.05 21.50 -3.50
N SER A 224 12.74 21.51 -3.34
CA SER A 224 11.96 22.73 -3.17
C SER A 224 10.76 22.51 -2.27
N MET A 225 10.36 23.57 -1.56
CA MET A 225 9.08 23.65 -0.89
C MET A 225 7.91 23.70 -1.89
N LYS A 226 8.18 24.06 -3.15
CA LYS A 226 7.19 24.08 -4.23
C LYS A 226 7.19 22.76 -4.96
N ASN A 227 6.07 22.06 -4.93
CA ASN A 227 5.97 20.75 -5.56
C ASN A 227 4.58 20.52 -6.16
N ASN A 228 4.46 19.49 -7.01
CA ASN A 228 3.18 19.03 -7.53
C ASN A 228 2.32 18.43 -6.42
N LYS A 229 1.01 18.56 -6.56
CA LYS A 229 0.01 18.07 -5.63
C LYS A 229 -0.48 16.69 -6.04
N GLY A 230 -0.72 15.81 -5.05
CA GLY A 230 -1.06 14.42 -5.26
C GLY A 230 -2.54 14.14 -5.41
N TYR A 231 -3.25 14.93 -6.20
CA TYR A 231 -4.68 14.81 -6.39
C TYR A 231 -5.13 13.42 -6.86
N VAL A 232 -6.30 13.00 -6.39
CA VAL A 232 -6.92 11.73 -6.79
C VAL A 232 -7.98 12.00 -7.85
N ARG A 233 -7.98 11.19 -8.90
CA ARG A 233 -8.89 11.37 -10.05
C ARG A 233 -9.65 10.10 -10.38
N GLY A 234 -10.92 10.26 -10.75
CA GLY A 234 -11.76 9.23 -11.33
C GLY A 234 -11.98 9.48 -12.83
N PHE A 235 -11.85 8.43 -13.62
CA PHE A 235 -12.01 8.47 -15.07
C PHE A 235 -13.01 7.43 -15.54
N ASP A 236 -13.73 7.73 -16.60
CA ASP A 236 -14.63 6.78 -17.28
C ASP A 236 -13.82 5.62 -17.88
N VAL A 237 -14.14 4.37 -17.54
CA VAL A 237 -13.41 3.18 -17.96
C VAL A 237 -13.43 2.94 -19.46
N ARG A 238 -14.40 3.47 -20.21
CA ARG A 238 -14.55 3.26 -21.64
C ARG A 238 -13.79 4.29 -22.45
N THR A 239 -13.83 5.55 -22.00
CA THR A 239 -13.36 6.70 -22.79
C THR A 239 -12.10 7.35 -22.22
N GLY A 240 -11.79 7.17 -20.93
CA GLY A 240 -10.72 7.88 -20.24
C GLY A 240 -11.08 9.33 -19.89
N LYS A 241 -12.33 9.77 -20.12
CA LYS A 241 -12.75 11.11 -19.72
C LYS A 241 -12.70 11.26 -18.20
N ARG A 242 -12.08 12.35 -17.70
CA ARG A 242 -12.10 12.67 -16.27
C ARG A 242 -13.54 12.92 -15.82
N LEU A 243 -14.00 12.16 -14.81
CA LEU A 243 -15.31 12.31 -14.20
C LEU A 243 -15.25 13.28 -13.02
N TRP A 244 -14.18 13.18 -12.23
CA TRP A 244 -13.95 14.02 -11.05
C TRP A 244 -12.47 14.10 -10.67
N ILE A 245 -12.16 15.07 -9.84
CA ILE A 245 -10.87 15.23 -9.16
C ILE A 245 -11.13 15.58 -7.69
N PHE A 246 -10.38 14.98 -6.77
CA PHE A 246 -10.36 15.35 -5.35
C PHE A 246 -9.03 16.03 -5.03
N HIS A 247 -9.11 17.25 -4.54
CA HIS A 247 -7.95 18.04 -4.15
C HIS A 247 -7.50 17.65 -2.74
N THR A 248 -6.47 16.83 -2.64
CA THR A 248 -5.88 16.39 -1.37
C THR A 248 -5.18 17.51 -0.62
N ILE A 249 -4.74 18.56 -1.32
CA ILE A 249 -4.40 19.89 -0.78
C ILE A 249 -5.49 20.83 -1.27
N PRO A 250 -6.33 21.36 -0.38
CA PRO A 250 -7.47 22.20 -0.77
C PRO A 250 -7.03 23.48 -1.47
N LYS A 251 -7.78 23.85 -2.50
CA LYS A 251 -7.69 25.16 -3.13
C LYS A 251 -8.41 26.21 -2.29
N LYS A 252 -8.17 27.48 -2.60
CA LYS A 252 -8.89 28.59 -1.97
C LYS A 252 -10.41 28.36 -2.11
N ASP A 253 -11.11 28.64 -1.02
CA ASP A 253 -12.57 28.46 -0.89
C ASP A 253 -13.04 26.99 -0.76
N GLU A 254 -12.13 25.99 -0.77
CA GLU A 254 -12.44 24.61 -0.47
C GLU A 254 -12.29 24.31 1.04
N PHE A 255 -13.02 23.30 1.51
CA PHE A 255 -12.94 22.85 2.89
C PHE A 255 -11.50 22.39 3.25
N GLY A 256 -10.99 22.91 4.36
CA GLY A 256 -9.65 22.58 4.86
C GLY A 256 -8.55 23.53 4.39
N TYR A 257 -8.83 24.49 3.50
CA TYR A 257 -7.87 25.52 3.10
C TYR A 257 -7.33 26.32 4.29
N ASP A 258 -8.19 26.64 5.26
CA ASP A 258 -7.87 27.36 6.49
C ASP A 258 -6.92 26.62 7.43
N THR A 259 -6.68 25.33 7.21
CA THR A 259 -5.67 24.54 7.94
C THR A 259 -4.26 24.70 7.39
N TRP A 260 -4.09 25.43 6.28
CA TRP A 260 -2.83 25.80 5.65
C TRP A 260 -2.55 27.27 5.87
N LEU A 261 -1.89 27.60 6.96
CA LEU A 261 -1.63 28.99 7.31
C LEU A 261 -0.62 29.62 6.35
N LYS A 262 -0.70 30.95 6.19
CA LYS A 262 0.17 31.76 5.34
C LYS A 262 0.14 31.32 3.87
N ASP A 263 -1.05 30.94 3.39
CA ASP A 263 -1.30 30.49 2.02
C ASP A 263 -0.37 29.34 1.56
N SER A 264 0.11 28.51 2.50
CA SER A 264 1.08 27.46 2.21
C SER A 264 0.54 26.34 1.31
N SER A 265 -0.79 26.19 1.19
CA SER A 265 -1.41 25.29 0.22
C SER A 265 -1.13 25.67 -1.24
N GLU A 266 -0.81 26.94 -1.52
CA GLU A 266 -0.58 27.40 -2.89
C GLU A 266 0.65 26.72 -3.53
N TYR A 267 1.70 26.48 -2.75
CA TYR A 267 2.98 25.99 -3.25
C TYR A 267 3.36 24.59 -2.73
N THR A 268 2.86 24.16 -1.58
CA THR A 268 3.18 22.84 -1.04
C THR A 268 2.58 21.74 -1.92
N GLY A 269 3.29 20.66 -2.06
CA GLY A 269 2.89 19.51 -2.86
C GLY A 269 2.88 18.20 -2.07
N ASN A 270 3.07 17.08 -2.77
CA ASN A 270 2.84 15.70 -2.30
C ASN A 270 1.37 15.52 -1.88
N THR A 271 1.11 14.91 -0.74
CA THR A 271 -0.25 14.63 -0.24
C THR A 271 -1.02 13.73 -1.22
N GLY A 272 -0.32 12.79 -1.83
CA GLY A 272 -0.89 11.84 -2.78
C GLY A 272 -1.54 10.64 -2.10
N VAL A 273 -2.05 9.73 -2.90
CA VAL A 273 -2.48 8.39 -2.49
C VAL A 273 -1.64 7.40 -3.27
N TRP A 274 -0.53 6.95 -2.66
CA TRP A 274 0.45 6.08 -3.29
C TRP A 274 0.27 4.60 -2.95
N THR A 275 -0.67 4.28 -2.06
CA THR A 275 -1.05 2.92 -1.71
C THR A 275 -2.41 2.55 -2.30
N GLN A 276 -2.93 1.38 -1.97
CA GLN A 276 -4.16 0.86 -2.53
C GLN A 276 -5.38 1.60 -1.96
N ILE A 277 -6.27 2.01 -2.86
CA ILE A 277 -7.59 2.59 -2.57
C ILE A 277 -8.60 1.45 -2.41
N THR A 278 -9.59 1.59 -1.52
CA THR A 278 -10.70 0.64 -1.37
C THR A 278 -12.04 1.30 -1.65
N VAL A 279 -13.02 0.49 -2.05
CA VAL A 279 -14.31 1.00 -2.50
C VAL A 279 -15.45 0.12 -2.00
N ASP A 280 -16.48 0.74 -1.42
CA ASP A 280 -17.78 0.11 -1.20
C ASP A 280 -18.69 0.45 -2.39
N GLU A 281 -18.81 -0.47 -3.36
CA GLU A 281 -19.63 -0.25 -4.55
C GLU A 281 -21.12 -0.14 -4.24
N GLN A 282 -21.59 -0.79 -3.18
CA GLN A 282 -23.00 -0.77 -2.79
C GLN A 282 -23.37 0.62 -2.24
N LEU A 283 -22.50 1.19 -1.43
CA LEU A 283 -22.67 2.54 -0.88
C LEU A 283 -22.22 3.63 -1.85
N GLY A 284 -21.42 3.30 -2.86
CA GLY A 284 -20.83 4.27 -3.77
C GLY A 284 -19.77 5.15 -3.08
N LEU A 285 -18.99 4.58 -2.15
CA LEU A 285 -18.00 5.28 -1.35
C LEU A 285 -16.60 4.78 -1.64
N VAL A 286 -15.65 5.71 -1.74
CA VAL A 286 -14.23 5.47 -1.99
C VAL A 286 -13.43 5.96 -0.78
N TYR A 287 -12.47 5.17 -0.31
CA TYR A 287 -11.65 5.48 0.86
C TYR A 287 -10.20 5.70 0.44
N LEU A 288 -9.70 6.90 0.68
CA LEU A 288 -8.42 7.43 0.23
C LEU A 288 -7.46 7.54 1.41
N PRO A 289 -6.41 6.71 1.48
CA PRO A 289 -5.34 6.82 2.48
C PRO A 289 -4.29 7.84 1.99
N VAL A 290 -4.37 9.06 2.48
CA VAL A 290 -3.56 10.20 2.01
C VAL A 290 -2.21 10.25 2.72
N GLU A 291 -1.12 10.51 1.97
CA GLU A 291 0.25 10.64 2.47
C GLU A 291 0.57 12.02 3.05
N SER A 292 1.78 12.17 3.58
CA SER A 292 2.36 13.43 4.06
C SER A 292 2.47 14.50 2.97
N PRO A 293 2.39 15.80 3.35
CA PRO A 293 2.82 16.90 2.46
C PRO A 293 4.36 16.96 2.33
N THR A 294 4.86 17.68 1.34
CA THR A 294 6.28 18.05 1.25
C THR A 294 6.66 18.94 2.45
N SER A 295 7.66 18.73 3.24
CA SER A 295 8.62 17.64 3.38
C SER A 295 8.19 16.69 4.51
N ASP A 296 8.74 15.46 4.53
CA ASP A 296 8.34 14.44 5.51
C ASP A 296 8.72 14.78 6.96
N TYR A 297 9.83 15.49 7.19
CA TYR A 297 10.38 15.71 8.54
C TYR A 297 10.48 17.19 8.97
N TYR A 298 10.24 18.13 8.04
CA TYR A 298 10.24 19.57 8.33
C TYR A 298 9.06 20.26 7.66
N GLY A 299 8.20 20.86 8.48
CA GLY A 299 6.96 21.53 8.04
C GLY A 299 6.96 23.04 8.23
N GLY A 300 8.09 23.68 8.60
CA GLY A 300 8.12 25.12 8.89
C GLY A 300 7.70 26.04 7.74
N HIS A 301 7.70 25.55 6.50
CA HIS A 301 7.19 26.25 5.32
C HIS A 301 5.67 26.09 5.12
N ARG A 302 5.03 25.17 5.85
CA ARG A 302 3.60 24.84 5.75
C ARG A 302 2.89 24.84 7.10
N PRO A 303 2.90 25.94 7.86
CA PRO A 303 2.30 25.98 9.20
C PRO A 303 0.81 25.63 9.17
N GLY A 304 0.29 25.09 10.26
CA GLY A 304 -1.10 24.63 10.40
C GLY A 304 -1.21 23.10 10.33
N ASN A 305 -2.42 22.56 10.51
CA ASN A 305 -2.64 21.11 10.54
C ASN A 305 -2.52 20.41 9.18
N ASN A 306 -2.58 21.16 8.07
CA ASN A 306 -2.36 20.70 6.68
C ASN A 306 -3.32 19.60 6.22
N LEU A 307 -4.63 19.81 6.26
CA LEU A 307 -5.61 18.90 5.67
C LEU A 307 -5.40 18.82 4.13
N PHE A 308 -5.42 17.62 3.53
CA PHE A 308 -5.75 16.31 4.06
C PHE A 308 -4.50 15.42 4.26
N GLY A 309 -3.34 16.00 4.52
CA GLY A 309 -2.14 15.23 4.86
C GLY A 309 -2.41 14.23 5.98
N GLU A 310 -1.92 13.00 5.82
CA GLU A 310 -2.09 11.85 6.73
C GLU A 310 -3.54 11.68 7.23
N SER A 311 -4.49 11.78 6.30
CA SER A 311 -5.93 11.64 6.56
C SER A 311 -6.52 10.45 5.82
N LEU A 312 -7.41 9.73 6.48
CA LEU A 312 -8.35 8.84 5.79
C LEU A 312 -9.53 9.69 5.29
N VAL A 313 -9.70 9.74 3.98
CA VAL A 313 -10.75 10.56 3.35
C VAL A 313 -11.74 9.65 2.63
N CYS A 314 -13.04 9.85 2.87
CA CYS A 314 -14.11 9.19 2.15
C CYS A 314 -14.72 10.15 1.13
N VAL A 315 -14.77 9.72 -0.14
CA VAL A 315 -15.40 10.48 -1.21
C VAL A 315 -16.48 9.67 -1.92
N ASP A 316 -17.37 10.36 -2.58
CA ASP A 316 -18.40 9.76 -3.43
C ASP A 316 -17.77 9.18 -4.71
N LEU A 317 -18.09 7.93 -5.05
CA LEU A 317 -17.53 7.24 -6.22
C LEU A 317 -17.87 7.95 -7.55
N LYS A 318 -19.04 8.57 -7.64
CA LYS A 318 -19.54 9.18 -8.87
C LYS A 318 -19.05 10.62 -9.06
N THR A 319 -18.92 11.37 -7.95
CA THR A 319 -18.67 12.82 -8.00
C THR A 319 -17.31 13.25 -7.46
N GLY A 320 -16.63 12.39 -6.68
CA GLY A 320 -15.40 12.74 -5.96
C GLY A 320 -15.62 13.67 -4.77
N GLU A 321 -16.86 14.02 -4.45
CA GLU A 321 -17.19 14.88 -3.31
C GLU A 321 -16.83 14.21 -1.99
N ARG A 322 -16.16 14.95 -1.09
CA ARG A 322 -15.84 14.49 0.25
C ARG A 322 -17.12 14.26 1.06
N LYS A 323 -17.29 13.05 1.58
CA LYS A 323 -18.37 12.70 2.53
C LYS A 323 -17.92 12.93 3.96
N TRP A 324 -16.73 12.45 4.31
CA TRP A 324 -16.09 12.64 5.60
C TRP A 324 -14.57 12.45 5.50
N HIS A 325 -13.87 12.81 6.54
CA HIS A 325 -12.46 12.51 6.71
C HIS A 325 -12.11 12.41 8.18
N PHE A 326 -10.97 11.81 8.47
CA PHE A 326 -10.33 11.86 9.77
C PHE A 326 -8.82 11.98 9.59
N GLN A 327 -8.21 13.01 10.21
CA GLN A 327 -6.78 13.20 10.15
C GLN A 327 -6.11 12.38 11.25
N LEU A 328 -5.23 11.44 10.86
CA LEU A 328 -4.57 10.52 11.79
C LEU A 328 -3.29 11.11 12.40
N VAL A 329 -2.71 12.12 11.75
CA VAL A 329 -1.56 12.88 12.24
C VAL A 329 -1.74 14.34 11.88
N HIS A 330 -1.79 15.21 12.88
CA HIS A 330 -1.84 16.66 12.69
C HIS A 330 -0.46 17.21 12.39
N HIS A 331 -0.35 18.05 11.38
CA HIS A 331 0.93 18.63 10.95
C HIS A 331 2.04 17.59 10.84
N PRO A 332 1.97 16.72 9.80
CA PRO A 332 2.85 15.58 9.65
C PRO A 332 4.34 15.95 9.63
N LEU A 333 5.17 15.32 10.49
CA LEU A 333 6.62 15.56 10.61
C LEU A 333 7.43 14.27 10.77
N TRP A 334 6.82 13.08 10.52
CA TRP A 334 7.44 11.80 10.86
C TRP A 334 7.43 10.80 9.70
N ASP A 335 6.96 11.18 8.50
CA ASP A 335 6.71 10.24 7.39
C ASP A 335 5.80 9.06 7.84
N MET A 336 4.75 9.42 8.57
CA MET A 336 3.73 8.48 9.05
C MET A 336 2.56 8.33 8.08
N ASP A 337 2.86 8.39 6.77
CA ASP A 337 1.88 8.21 5.71
C ASP A 337 0.88 7.10 6.02
N ILE A 338 -0.36 7.28 5.62
CA ILE A 338 -1.31 6.18 5.60
C ILE A 338 -0.92 5.24 4.45
N SER A 339 0.05 4.36 4.73
CA SER A 339 0.71 3.51 3.75
C SER A 339 -0.06 2.26 3.36
N SER A 340 -1.11 1.91 4.12
CA SER A 340 -1.88 0.68 3.97
C SER A 340 -3.24 0.93 3.36
N ALA A 341 -3.75 -0.04 2.58
CA ALA A 341 -5.14 -0.01 2.15
C ALA A 341 -6.10 0.06 3.35
N PRO A 342 -7.12 0.92 3.32
CA PRO A 342 -8.24 0.81 4.25
C PRO A 342 -8.95 -0.53 4.07
N ILE A 343 -9.31 -1.22 5.16
CA ILE A 343 -9.98 -2.52 5.12
C ILE A 343 -11.46 -2.31 5.41
N LEU A 344 -12.35 -2.66 4.48
CA LEU A 344 -13.78 -2.58 4.71
C LEU A 344 -14.27 -3.86 5.39
N ALA A 345 -14.88 -3.71 6.55
CA ALA A 345 -15.31 -4.80 7.41
C ALA A 345 -16.76 -4.60 7.86
N ASP A 346 -17.55 -5.66 7.85
CA ASP A 346 -18.84 -5.68 8.52
C ASP A 346 -18.64 -6.37 9.87
N ILE A 347 -18.91 -5.67 10.98
CA ILE A 347 -18.58 -6.12 12.34
C ILE A 347 -19.80 -5.98 13.28
N VAL A 348 -19.70 -6.55 14.49
CA VAL A 348 -20.75 -6.48 15.51
C VAL A 348 -20.18 -5.94 16.81
N VAL A 349 -20.44 -4.68 17.13
CA VAL A 349 -19.98 -4.05 18.37
C VAL A 349 -21.16 -3.81 19.31
N ASP A 350 -21.07 -4.30 20.53
CA ASP A 350 -22.14 -4.21 21.55
C ASP A 350 -23.52 -4.65 21.00
N GLY A 351 -23.51 -5.76 20.21
CA GLY A 351 -24.71 -6.34 19.60
C GLY A 351 -25.27 -5.57 18.39
N LYS A 352 -24.61 -4.51 17.95
CA LYS A 352 -25.01 -3.70 16.79
C LYS A 352 -24.12 -3.99 15.59
N ARG A 353 -24.71 -4.19 14.43
CA ARG A 353 -23.97 -4.26 13.16
C ARG A 353 -23.42 -2.90 12.79
N VAL A 354 -22.15 -2.85 12.46
CA VAL A 354 -21.43 -1.65 12.01
C VAL A 354 -20.76 -1.95 10.67
N LYS A 355 -21.02 -1.13 9.69
CA LYS A 355 -20.24 -1.10 8.44
C LYS A 355 -18.97 -0.34 8.74
N ALA A 356 -17.90 -1.04 9.05
CA ALA A 356 -16.64 -0.43 9.49
C ALA A 356 -15.64 -0.27 8.36
N VAL A 357 -14.71 0.68 8.53
CA VAL A 357 -13.43 0.75 7.85
C VAL A 357 -12.32 0.72 8.90
N ALA A 358 -11.41 -0.23 8.78
CA ALA A 358 -10.25 -0.38 9.66
C ALA A 358 -8.99 0.05 8.92
N GLN A 359 -8.22 0.96 9.53
CA GLN A 359 -7.02 1.54 8.94
C GLN A 359 -5.77 1.16 9.75
N PRO A 360 -4.99 0.16 9.28
CA PRO A 360 -3.66 -0.10 9.82
C PRO A 360 -2.70 1.06 9.49
N THR A 361 -1.76 1.35 10.39
CA THR A 361 -0.85 2.49 10.23
C THR A 361 0.61 2.14 10.51
N LYS A 362 1.52 3.01 10.05
CA LYS A 362 2.96 2.94 10.35
C LYS A 362 3.23 3.01 11.85
N GLN A 363 2.41 3.75 12.61
CA GLN A 363 2.53 3.86 14.07
C GLN A 363 2.13 2.57 14.81
N GLY A 364 1.62 1.55 14.11
CA GLY A 364 1.10 0.35 14.75
C GLY A 364 -0.22 0.55 15.47
N PHE A 365 -0.97 1.58 15.11
CA PHE A 365 -2.34 1.79 15.51
C PHE A 365 -3.30 1.22 14.46
N LEU A 366 -4.42 0.69 14.90
CA LEU A 366 -5.55 0.35 14.04
C LEU A 366 -6.71 1.29 14.37
N TYR A 367 -6.96 2.26 13.49
CA TYR A 367 -8.12 3.15 13.61
C TYR A 367 -9.34 2.46 12.99
N VAL A 368 -10.49 2.53 13.66
CA VAL A 368 -11.72 1.91 13.17
C VAL A 368 -12.86 2.90 13.19
N PHE A 369 -13.48 3.12 12.03
CA PHE A 369 -14.58 4.07 11.85
C PHE A 369 -15.81 3.37 11.28
N ASP A 370 -16.99 3.88 11.58
CA ASP A 370 -18.17 3.64 10.76
C ASP A 370 -17.90 4.20 9.35
N ARG A 371 -17.88 3.34 8.34
CA ARG A 371 -17.43 3.73 6.99
C ARG A 371 -18.41 4.63 6.25
N VAL A 372 -19.66 4.72 6.72
CA VAL A 372 -20.68 5.61 6.13
C VAL A 372 -20.55 7.02 6.67
N THR A 373 -20.32 7.16 7.97
CA THR A 373 -20.38 8.44 8.68
C THR A 373 -19.02 9.02 9.07
N GLY A 374 -17.96 8.21 9.08
CA GLY A 374 -16.63 8.58 9.57
C GLY A 374 -16.54 8.68 11.09
N LYS A 375 -17.57 8.29 11.83
CA LYS A 375 -17.53 8.29 13.29
C LYS A 375 -16.62 7.17 13.79
N PRO A 376 -15.70 7.45 14.74
CA PRO A 376 -14.91 6.39 15.37
C PRO A 376 -15.81 5.36 16.03
N VAL A 377 -15.49 4.05 15.85
CA VAL A 377 -16.19 2.96 16.51
C VAL A 377 -15.89 2.96 18.02
N TRP A 378 -14.65 3.21 18.37
CA TRP A 378 -14.23 3.46 19.76
C TRP A 378 -13.63 4.87 19.87
N PRO A 379 -13.66 5.50 21.06
CA PRO A 379 -13.14 6.85 21.23
C PRO A 379 -11.70 6.99 20.73
N ILE A 380 -11.44 8.09 20.05
CA ILE A 380 -10.10 8.56 19.71
C ILE A 380 -9.88 9.83 20.52
N GLU A 381 -8.80 9.86 21.30
CA GLU A 381 -8.49 10.94 22.24
C GLU A 381 -7.42 11.86 21.68
N GLU A 382 -7.70 13.16 21.68
CA GLU A 382 -6.68 14.17 21.44
C GLU A 382 -5.79 14.29 22.69
N ARG A 383 -4.53 13.83 22.56
CA ARG A 383 -3.56 13.87 23.65
C ARG A 383 -2.46 14.88 23.35
N LYS A 384 -2.04 15.62 24.39
CA LYS A 384 -0.88 16.51 24.29
C LYS A 384 0.37 15.71 23.94
N VAL A 385 1.18 16.27 23.05
CA VAL A 385 2.46 15.70 22.62
C VAL A 385 3.58 16.72 22.90
N GLU A 386 4.82 16.25 22.85
CA GLU A 386 5.98 17.11 22.99
C GLU A 386 6.02 18.16 21.88
N VAL A 387 6.31 19.40 22.25
CA VAL A 387 6.55 20.49 21.31
C VAL A 387 8.05 20.56 21.03
N GLY A 388 8.43 20.43 19.77
CA GLY A 388 9.82 20.48 19.35
C GLY A 388 10.42 21.89 19.38
N SER A 389 11.71 21.98 19.03
CA SER A 389 12.48 23.22 19.10
C SER A 389 13.23 23.58 17.80
N VAL A 390 12.90 22.93 16.68
CA VAL A 390 13.54 23.23 15.39
C VAL A 390 13.15 24.65 14.95
N PRO A 391 14.12 25.51 14.59
CA PRO A 391 13.82 26.89 14.30
C PRO A 391 12.90 27.08 13.09
N GLY A 392 11.79 27.78 13.29
CA GLY A 392 10.80 28.07 12.25
C GLY A 392 9.76 26.99 12.03
N GLU A 393 9.84 25.88 12.76
CA GLU A 393 8.83 24.83 12.72
C GLU A 393 7.56 25.25 13.46
N TRP A 394 6.43 24.75 12.96
CA TRP A 394 5.14 24.83 13.61
C TRP A 394 4.77 23.46 14.17
N TYR A 395 4.23 23.37 15.37
CA TYR A 395 3.91 22.08 15.99
C TYR A 395 2.43 22.05 16.39
N SER A 396 1.73 20.95 16.03
CA SER A 396 0.41 20.70 16.62
C SER A 396 0.55 20.37 18.11
N PRO A 397 -0.27 20.97 18.98
CA PRO A 397 -0.17 20.73 20.43
C PRO A 397 -0.70 19.36 20.86
N THR A 398 -1.49 18.71 20.01
CA THR A 398 -2.11 17.41 20.27
C THR A 398 -2.01 16.50 19.05
N GLN A 399 -2.17 15.20 19.31
CA GLN A 399 -2.30 14.17 18.28
C GLN A 399 -3.41 13.19 18.66
N PRO A 400 -4.08 12.53 17.68
CA PRO A 400 -5.16 11.59 17.93
C PRO A 400 -4.64 10.19 18.29
N PHE A 401 -5.12 9.66 19.42
CA PHE A 401 -4.78 8.32 19.90
C PHE A 401 -6.02 7.44 19.97
N PRO A 402 -6.10 6.31 19.25
CA PRO A 402 -7.20 5.38 19.40
C PRO A 402 -7.15 4.70 20.76
N THR A 403 -8.30 4.54 21.41
CA THR A 403 -8.39 3.86 22.70
C THR A 403 -8.52 2.34 22.54
N LYS A 404 -9.04 1.90 21.41
CA LYS A 404 -9.19 0.50 20.98
C LYS A 404 -9.08 0.39 19.46
N PRO A 405 -8.53 -0.73 18.96
CA PRO A 405 -7.71 -1.72 19.66
C PRO A 405 -6.44 -1.09 20.25
N PRO A 406 -5.74 -1.79 21.18
CA PRO A 406 -4.43 -1.33 21.64
C PRO A 406 -3.43 -1.30 20.50
N ALA A 407 -2.37 -0.50 20.62
CA ALA A 407 -1.26 -0.53 19.66
C ALA A 407 -0.75 -1.98 19.49
N TYR A 408 -0.60 -2.41 18.24
CA TYR A 408 -0.18 -3.77 17.92
C TYR A 408 1.29 -3.86 17.50
N SER A 409 2.00 -2.73 17.52
CA SER A 409 3.44 -2.60 17.29
C SER A 409 4.04 -1.59 18.26
N ARG A 410 5.35 -1.68 18.47
CA ARG A 410 6.08 -0.61 19.16
C ARG A 410 6.04 0.65 18.30
N ASN A 411 5.83 1.81 18.92
CA ASN A 411 5.65 3.07 18.20
C ASN A 411 6.37 4.27 18.84
N GLY A 412 7.20 4.04 19.82
CA GLY A 412 8.14 4.96 20.42
C GLY A 412 9.42 4.22 20.76
N VAL A 413 10.44 4.91 21.23
CA VAL A 413 11.72 4.30 21.62
C VAL A 413 12.08 4.73 23.04
N SER A 414 12.28 3.76 23.89
CA SER A 414 12.78 3.92 25.26
C SER A 414 14.03 3.08 25.50
N VAL A 415 14.71 3.31 26.59
CA VAL A 415 15.84 2.47 27.02
C VAL A 415 15.40 1.02 27.22
N ASP A 416 14.13 0.78 27.58
CA ASP A 416 13.60 -0.57 27.80
C ASP A 416 13.39 -1.37 26.52
N ASP A 417 13.36 -0.71 25.36
CA ASP A 417 13.22 -1.34 24.04
C ASP A 417 14.56 -1.84 23.47
N LEU A 418 15.68 -1.46 24.09
CA LEU A 418 16.99 -1.80 23.57
C LEU A 418 17.31 -3.28 23.72
N ILE A 419 18.19 -3.80 22.83
CA ILE A 419 18.71 -5.15 22.87
C ILE A 419 19.24 -5.51 24.26
N ASP A 420 18.90 -6.70 24.75
CA ASP A 420 19.13 -7.13 26.13
C ASP A 420 19.51 -8.62 26.25
N PHE A 421 20.04 -9.24 25.19
CA PHE A 421 20.49 -10.64 25.23
C PHE A 421 21.54 -10.90 26.30
N ASN A 422 22.38 -9.89 26.59
CA ASN A 422 23.30 -9.90 27.72
C ASN A 422 23.60 -8.47 28.21
N PRO A 423 24.16 -8.28 29.43
CA PRO A 423 24.45 -6.96 29.97
C PRO A 423 25.41 -6.12 29.12
N GLU A 424 26.41 -6.75 28.49
CA GLU A 424 27.40 -6.03 27.68
C GLU A 424 26.75 -5.37 26.44
N LEU A 425 25.93 -6.13 25.69
CA LEU A 425 25.20 -5.60 24.53
C LEU A 425 24.23 -4.48 24.94
N ARG A 426 23.60 -4.64 26.12
CA ARG A 426 22.72 -3.60 26.63
C ARG A 426 23.45 -2.30 26.94
N GLU A 427 24.62 -2.35 27.57
CA GLU A 427 25.41 -1.14 27.81
C GLU A 427 25.94 -0.51 26.53
N LYS A 428 26.35 -1.31 25.53
CA LYS A 428 26.69 -0.81 24.19
C LYS A 428 25.51 -0.12 23.55
N ALA A 429 24.31 -0.71 23.64
CA ALA A 429 23.09 -0.10 23.09
C ALA A 429 22.76 1.24 23.77
N LYS A 430 22.87 1.32 25.09
CA LYS A 430 22.72 2.60 25.84
C LYS A 430 23.72 3.64 25.36
N ALA A 431 24.99 3.25 25.14
CA ALA A 431 26.01 4.15 24.62
C ALA A 431 25.67 4.67 23.22
N VAL A 432 25.10 3.81 22.33
CA VAL A 432 24.62 4.24 21.00
C VAL A 432 23.53 5.27 21.13
N VAL A 433 22.50 5.02 21.95
CA VAL A 433 21.33 5.91 22.06
C VAL A 433 21.57 7.16 22.88
N SER A 434 22.66 7.24 23.66
CA SER A 434 22.98 8.42 24.47
C SER A 434 23.11 9.72 23.67
N LYS A 435 23.37 9.61 22.35
CA LYS A 435 23.47 10.74 21.42
C LYS A 435 22.16 11.07 20.69
N TYR A 436 21.05 10.44 21.07
CA TYR A 436 19.76 10.62 20.40
C TYR A 436 18.69 11.04 21.39
N HIS A 437 17.68 11.73 20.89
CA HIS A 437 16.46 12.02 21.61
C HIS A 437 15.55 10.78 21.56
N LEU A 438 15.10 10.29 22.71
CA LEU A 438 14.20 9.16 22.85
C LEU A 438 12.85 9.66 23.38
N GLY A 439 11.77 8.99 23.01
CA GLY A 439 10.46 9.32 23.54
C GLY A 439 9.34 8.46 22.97
N PRO A 440 8.09 8.71 23.37
CA PRO A 440 6.91 8.03 22.84
C PRO A 440 6.66 8.38 21.38
N VAL A 441 5.65 7.73 20.78
CA VAL A 441 5.17 8.12 19.45
C VAL A 441 4.87 9.63 19.38
N PHE A 442 5.15 10.24 18.24
CA PHE A 442 5.05 11.70 18.00
C PHE A 442 6.09 12.57 18.77
N THR A 443 7.15 11.97 19.29
CA THR A 443 8.32 12.76 19.72
C THR A 443 8.90 13.50 18.51
N PRO A 444 9.03 14.83 18.53
CA PRO A 444 9.34 15.61 17.34
C PRO A 444 10.79 15.41 16.86
N PRO A 445 11.06 15.58 15.55
CA PRO A 445 12.41 15.70 15.03
C PRO A 445 13.19 16.81 15.72
N VAL A 446 14.52 16.66 15.79
CA VAL A 446 15.42 17.65 16.38
C VAL A 446 16.41 18.20 15.36
N ALA A 447 16.83 19.47 15.55
CA ALA A 447 17.99 19.96 14.85
C ALA A 447 19.24 19.17 15.30
N SER A 448 19.88 18.48 14.36
CA SER A 448 21.05 17.65 14.62
C SER A 448 22.23 18.49 15.07
N LYS A 449 22.98 18.02 16.07
CA LYS A 449 24.20 18.63 16.61
C LYS A 449 25.27 17.57 16.77
N ALA A 450 26.51 17.87 16.40
CA ALA A 450 27.63 16.93 16.45
C ALA A 450 27.91 16.36 17.85
N ASP A 451 27.65 17.13 18.88
CA ASP A 451 27.76 16.73 20.30
C ASP A 451 26.45 16.11 20.86
N GLY A 452 25.37 16.08 20.06
CA GLY A 452 24.07 15.52 20.36
C GLY A 452 22.99 16.58 20.72
N PRO A 453 21.73 16.25 20.51
CA PRO A 453 21.23 15.04 19.87
C PRO A 453 21.51 15.00 18.37
N LEU A 454 21.86 13.80 17.86
CA LEU A 454 22.05 13.59 16.42
C LEU A 454 20.73 13.48 15.66
N GLY A 455 19.66 13.12 16.34
CA GLY A 455 18.32 12.95 15.81
C GLY A 455 17.38 12.41 16.88
N THR A 456 16.07 12.36 16.60
CA THR A 456 15.07 11.64 17.39
C THR A 456 14.99 10.21 16.89
N LEU A 457 15.02 9.22 17.79
CA LEU A 457 14.78 7.82 17.40
C LEU A 457 13.29 7.54 17.37
N THR A 458 12.83 7.07 16.21
CA THR A 458 11.40 6.84 15.97
C THR A 458 11.18 5.43 15.42
N LEU A 459 10.12 4.78 15.90
CA LEU A 459 9.50 3.61 15.29
C LEU A 459 8.19 4.06 14.63
N GLY A 460 7.78 3.38 13.55
CA GLY A 460 6.54 3.73 12.87
C GLY A 460 6.64 4.88 11.86
N THR A 461 7.84 5.22 11.43
CA THR A 461 8.16 6.17 10.36
C THR A 461 8.23 5.47 8.99
N ALA A 462 9.07 5.90 8.05
CA ALA A 462 9.14 5.41 6.67
C ALA A 462 9.15 3.88 6.52
N SER A 463 9.89 3.16 7.36
CA SER A 463 9.98 1.69 7.32
C SER A 463 9.17 0.97 8.39
N GLY A 464 8.53 1.68 9.31
CA GLY A 464 7.98 1.09 10.53
C GLY A 464 6.57 0.57 10.42
N GLY A 465 6.11 -0.05 11.48
CA GLY A 465 4.76 -0.55 11.69
C GLY A 465 4.24 -1.41 10.55
N THR A 466 2.98 -1.19 10.17
CA THR A 466 2.39 -1.77 8.95
C THR A 466 2.60 -0.81 7.78
N ASN A 467 3.17 -1.33 6.69
CA ASN A 467 3.45 -0.55 5.49
C ASN A 467 2.54 -0.97 4.32
N TRP A 468 2.91 -0.66 3.08
CA TRP A 468 2.09 -0.76 1.87
C TRP A 468 1.41 -2.12 1.59
N PRO A 469 1.93 -3.29 2.01
CA PRO A 469 1.18 -4.52 1.85
C PRO A 469 -0.11 -4.56 2.66
N GLY A 470 -0.21 -3.74 3.71
CA GLY A 470 -1.40 -3.60 4.53
C GLY A 470 -1.65 -4.78 5.45
N GLY A 471 -2.90 -4.90 5.89
CA GLY A 471 -3.43 -6.05 6.62
C GLY A 471 -4.40 -6.85 5.78
N SER A 472 -4.89 -7.94 6.32
CA SER A 472 -5.95 -8.77 5.77
C SER A 472 -7.10 -8.91 6.76
N TYR A 473 -8.28 -9.26 6.28
CA TYR A 473 -9.49 -9.38 7.09
C TYR A 473 -10.22 -10.68 6.80
N ASP A 474 -10.58 -11.37 7.85
CA ASP A 474 -11.44 -12.55 7.79
C ASP A 474 -12.90 -12.16 8.05
N PRO A 475 -13.76 -12.17 7.04
CA PRO A 475 -15.17 -11.81 7.20
C PRO A 475 -16.01 -12.85 7.97
N GLU A 476 -15.47 -14.05 8.21
CA GLU A 476 -16.17 -15.10 8.98
C GLU A 476 -15.98 -14.92 10.48
N THR A 477 -14.84 -14.37 10.92
CA THR A 477 -14.48 -14.23 12.33
C THR A 477 -14.33 -12.79 12.79
N HIS A 478 -14.43 -11.83 11.87
CA HIS A 478 -14.23 -10.39 12.06
C HIS A 478 -12.84 -10.02 12.61
N ILE A 479 -11.81 -10.79 12.20
CA ILE A 479 -10.44 -10.59 12.64
C ILE A 479 -9.60 -9.93 11.53
N VAL A 480 -8.88 -8.87 11.89
CA VAL A 480 -7.81 -8.29 11.07
C VAL A 480 -6.48 -8.94 11.44
N TYR A 481 -5.70 -9.30 10.43
CA TYR A 481 -4.33 -9.77 10.59
C TYR A 481 -3.38 -8.74 9.97
N ALA A 482 -2.47 -8.22 10.76
CA ALA A 482 -1.52 -7.22 10.32
C ALA A 482 -0.09 -7.61 10.68
N TYR A 483 0.79 -7.55 9.69
CA TYR A 483 2.23 -7.59 9.94
C TYR A 483 2.73 -6.21 10.33
N ALA A 484 3.64 -6.15 11.32
CA ALA A 484 4.31 -4.92 11.71
C ALA A 484 5.79 -5.14 12.01
N CYS A 485 6.64 -4.20 11.58
CA CYS A 485 8.04 -4.13 11.98
C CYS A 485 8.18 -3.47 13.35
N ASN A 486 8.59 -4.23 14.37
CA ASN A 486 8.79 -3.75 15.74
C ASN A 486 10.22 -3.25 16.04
N ALA A 487 11.12 -3.35 15.09
CA ALA A 487 12.52 -3.00 15.26
C ALA A 487 13.09 -2.12 14.14
N CYS A 488 12.23 -1.62 13.25
CA CYS A 488 12.60 -0.68 12.18
C CYS A 488 12.76 0.74 12.74
N VAL A 489 13.74 0.92 13.62
CA VAL A 489 14.06 2.21 14.23
C VAL A 489 14.82 3.10 13.25
N GLU A 490 14.42 4.35 13.16
CA GLU A 490 15.05 5.36 12.30
C GLU A 490 15.38 6.62 13.09
N PRO A 491 16.59 7.21 12.90
CA PRO A 491 16.93 8.50 13.46
C PRO A 491 16.42 9.62 12.55
N ILE A 492 15.66 10.53 13.08
CA ILE A 492 15.21 11.75 12.38
C ILE A 492 15.98 12.96 12.93
N GLY A 493 17.06 13.32 12.25
CA GLY A 493 17.82 14.54 12.48
C GLY A 493 17.59 15.53 11.36
N LEU A 494 17.60 16.83 11.67
CA LEU A 494 17.45 17.92 10.73
C LEU A 494 18.70 18.78 10.70
N VAL A 495 19.14 19.13 9.51
CA VAL A 495 20.26 20.07 9.29
C VAL A 495 19.81 21.24 8.43
N PRO A 496 20.44 22.45 8.57
CA PRO A 496 20.21 23.53 7.62
C PRO A 496 20.46 23.05 6.21
N ALA A 497 19.51 23.30 5.30
CA ALA A 497 19.62 22.85 3.93
C ALA A 497 20.70 23.64 3.19
N PRO A 498 21.68 22.97 2.53
CA PRO A 498 22.56 23.65 1.59
C PRO A 498 21.74 24.22 0.43
N LYS A 499 22.00 25.47 0.02
CA LYS A 499 21.22 26.18 -1.01
C LYS A 499 21.23 25.48 -2.37
N GLU A 500 22.28 24.75 -2.66
CA GLU A 500 22.43 23.95 -3.86
C GLU A 500 21.60 22.65 -3.84
N VAL A 501 21.16 22.22 -2.64
CA VAL A 501 20.38 21.00 -2.45
C VAL A 501 18.89 21.31 -2.35
N SER A 502 18.51 22.34 -1.55
CA SER A 502 17.11 22.64 -1.27
C SER A 502 16.88 24.12 -0.92
N ASP A 503 15.70 24.63 -1.25
CA ASP A 503 15.22 25.95 -0.80
C ASP A 503 14.49 25.91 0.56
N LEU A 504 14.34 24.72 1.16
CA LEU A 504 13.82 24.59 2.51
C LEU A 504 14.86 25.09 3.54
N ARG A 505 14.37 25.48 4.71
CA ARG A 505 15.26 25.89 5.81
C ARG A 505 16.00 24.72 6.44
N TYR A 506 15.34 23.57 6.57
CA TYR A 506 15.89 22.32 7.10
C TYR A 506 15.48 21.13 6.24
N ILE A 507 16.34 20.15 6.16
CA ILE A 507 16.13 18.84 5.52
C ILE A 507 16.70 17.73 6.40
N ALA A 508 16.32 16.47 6.12
CA ALA A 508 16.88 15.32 6.82
C ALA A 508 18.41 15.27 6.70
N GLY A 509 19.09 15.06 7.81
CA GLY A 509 20.55 14.95 7.84
C GLY A 509 21.10 14.83 9.25
N VAL A 510 22.41 14.59 9.34
CA VAL A 510 23.16 14.53 10.59
C VAL A 510 24.29 15.57 10.53
N ASP A 511 24.39 16.41 11.55
CA ASP A 511 25.42 17.45 11.62
C ASP A 511 26.82 16.86 11.47
N GLY A 512 27.66 17.55 10.69
CA GLY A 512 29.03 17.09 10.36
C GLY A 512 29.11 15.97 9.35
N ARG A 513 27.97 15.53 8.76
CA ARG A 513 27.94 14.57 7.64
C ARG A 513 27.47 15.21 6.36
N GLU A 514 27.92 14.66 5.22
CA GLU A 514 27.41 15.08 3.90
C GLU A 514 25.91 14.79 3.80
N VAL A 515 25.15 15.75 3.33
CA VAL A 515 23.72 15.59 3.09
C VAL A 515 23.54 14.79 1.78
N GLY A 516 23.09 13.56 1.93
CA GLY A 516 22.73 12.72 0.79
C GLY A 516 21.29 13.00 0.33
N ILE A 517 21.08 13.13 -0.99
CA ILE A 517 19.73 13.09 -1.55
C ILE A 517 19.20 11.66 -1.41
N MET A 518 18.18 11.47 -0.59
CA MET A 518 17.49 10.19 -0.50
C MET A 518 16.64 9.98 -1.76
N ARG A 519 16.82 8.83 -2.38
CA ARG A 519 16.05 8.41 -3.55
C ARG A 519 15.18 7.22 -3.16
N GLY A 520 13.95 7.21 -3.64
CA GLY A 520 13.01 6.13 -3.37
C GLY A 520 13.44 4.77 -3.90
N PRO A 521 12.79 3.71 -3.45
CA PRO A 521 13.09 2.35 -3.88
C PRO A 521 12.97 2.19 -5.40
N GLY A 522 14.03 1.78 -6.06
CA GLY A 522 14.10 1.59 -7.51
C GLY A 522 14.51 2.81 -8.32
N GLU A 523 14.60 4.01 -7.73
CA GLU A 523 14.95 5.26 -8.42
C GLU A 523 16.41 5.36 -8.84
N ASN A 524 17.29 4.56 -8.25
CA ASN A 524 18.73 4.60 -8.51
C ASN A 524 19.17 3.91 -9.80
N ALA A 525 18.22 3.33 -10.52
CA ALA A 525 18.50 2.69 -11.79
C ALA A 525 17.38 3.08 -12.73
N GLY A 526 17.58 4.11 -13.54
CA GLY A 526 16.65 4.44 -14.62
C GLY A 526 16.21 3.18 -15.36
N ALA A 527 14.97 3.14 -15.85
CA ALA A 527 14.42 1.97 -16.55
C ALA A 527 15.35 1.48 -17.68
N ASP A 528 16.20 2.35 -18.20
CA ASP A 528 17.17 2.07 -19.26
C ASP A 528 18.63 1.92 -18.75
N SER A 529 18.86 1.97 -17.43
CA SER A 529 20.19 1.72 -16.87
C SER A 529 20.50 0.22 -16.82
N PRO A 530 21.62 -0.24 -17.39
CA PRO A 530 21.98 -1.67 -17.41
C PRO A 530 22.40 -2.21 -16.03
N MET A 531 22.66 -1.35 -15.05
CA MET A 531 23.06 -1.77 -13.70
C MET A 531 22.45 -0.86 -12.63
N PRO A 532 22.10 -1.42 -11.44
CA PRO A 532 21.80 -0.56 -10.31
C PRO A 532 23.02 0.29 -10.01
N PRO A 533 22.87 1.62 -9.80
CA PRO A 533 24.00 2.47 -9.44
C PRO A 533 24.65 1.95 -8.16
N LYS A 534 25.96 2.03 -8.08
CA LYS A 534 26.69 1.84 -6.80
C LYS A 534 26.02 2.75 -5.76
N LYS A 535 25.81 2.23 -4.53
CA LYS A 535 25.30 3.03 -3.42
C LYS A 535 25.96 4.41 -3.45
N ALA A 536 25.14 5.47 -3.60
CA ALA A 536 25.64 6.83 -3.43
C ALA A 536 26.20 6.96 -2.01
N PRO A 537 27.38 7.52 -1.81
CA PRO A 537 27.87 7.80 -0.46
C PRO A 537 26.83 8.68 0.25
N GLY A 538 26.37 8.29 1.43
CA GLY A 538 25.53 9.10 2.32
C GLY A 538 24.02 8.99 2.18
N GLY A 539 23.47 8.38 1.14
CA GLY A 539 22.00 8.23 0.95
C GLY A 539 21.48 6.87 1.34
N GLY A 540 20.88 6.73 2.50
CA GLY A 540 20.19 5.51 2.94
C GLY A 540 19.77 5.63 4.41
N PHE A 541 18.70 4.93 4.80
CA PHE A 541 18.32 4.81 6.21
C PHE A 541 19.52 4.35 7.03
N VAL A 542 19.91 5.16 8.01
CA VAL A 542 20.97 4.79 8.96
C VAL A 542 20.38 3.73 9.88
N ARG A 543 20.66 2.46 9.60
CA ARG A 543 20.33 1.40 10.55
C ARG A 543 21.27 1.51 11.75
N LEU A 544 20.68 1.73 12.91
CA LEU A 544 21.44 1.72 14.16
C LEU A 544 21.56 0.28 14.65
N ASN A 545 22.77 -0.19 14.74
CA ASN A 545 23.11 -1.54 15.18
C ASN A 545 24.04 -1.49 16.39
N VAL A 546 24.10 -2.58 17.12
CA VAL A 546 25.09 -2.86 18.16
C VAL A 546 25.84 -4.11 17.76
N ASP A 547 27.12 -3.98 17.41
CA ASP A 547 27.97 -5.10 16.94
C ASP A 547 27.26 -5.89 15.78
N ASP A 548 26.69 -5.18 14.80
CA ASP A 548 25.88 -5.70 13.69
C ASP A 548 24.50 -6.26 14.06
N LEU A 549 24.17 -6.37 15.35
CA LEU A 549 22.83 -6.79 15.80
C LEU A 549 21.84 -5.63 15.76
N PRO A 550 20.52 -5.89 15.57
CA PRO A 550 19.51 -4.85 15.69
C PRO A 550 19.56 -4.15 17.06
N LEU A 551 19.47 -2.81 17.06
CA LEU A 551 19.48 -2.00 18.28
C LEU A 551 18.34 -2.33 19.23
N ILE A 552 17.16 -2.66 18.67
CA ILE A 552 15.93 -2.94 19.41
C ILE A 552 15.86 -4.44 19.71
N LYS A 553 15.39 -4.79 20.91
CA LYS A 553 15.19 -6.20 21.31
C LYS A 553 14.07 -6.87 20.51
N PRO A 554 14.09 -8.21 20.33
CA PRO A 554 13.01 -8.92 19.66
C PRO A 554 11.67 -8.82 20.43
N PRO A 555 10.51 -9.17 19.79
CA PRO A 555 10.41 -9.63 18.40
C PRO A 555 10.64 -8.51 17.40
N TYR A 556 11.36 -8.81 16.30
CA TYR A 556 11.71 -7.81 15.29
C TYR A 556 10.58 -7.51 14.32
N GLY A 557 9.75 -8.51 14.03
CA GLY A 557 8.55 -8.38 13.23
C GLY A 557 7.49 -9.34 13.74
N THR A 558 6.24 -8.90 13.72
CA THR A 558 5.10 -9.68 14.25
C THR A 558 3.93 -9.70 13.29
N ILE A 559 3.17 -10.82 13.31
CA ILE A 559 1.80 -10.84 12.81
C ILE A 559 0.88 -10.78 14.03
N THR A 560 -0.09 -9.89 13.98
CA THR A 560 -1.07 -9.67 15.05
C THR A 560 -2.47 -9.93 14.53
N ALA A 561 -3.25 -10.74 15.25
CA ALA A 561 -4.68 -10.94 15.02
C ALA A 561 -5.47 -10.04 15.95
N ILE A 562 -6.37 -9.23 15.38
CA ILE A 562 -7.14 -8.21 16.10
C ILE A 562 -8.63 -8.45 15.83
N ASN A 563 -9.39 -8.76 16.88
CA ASN A 563 -10.83 -8.89 16.81
C ASN A 563 -11.49 -7.50 16.74
N LEU A 564 -12.23 -7.24 15.66
CA LEU A 564 -12.87 -5.95 15.43
C LEU A 564 -14.24 -5.80 16.15
N ASP A 565 -14.84 -6.88 16.62
CA ASP A 565 -16.07 -6.78 17.42
C ASP A 565 -15.77 -6.28 18.83
N GLU A 566 -14.60 -6.65 19.37
CA GLU A 566 -14.20 -6.32 20.73
C GLU A 566 -13.13 -5.23 20.84
N GLY A 567 -12.40 -4.97 19.74
CA GLY A 567 -11.26 -4.07 19.73
C GLY A 567 -10.09 -4.61 20.57
N LYS A 568 -9.76 -5.91 20.42
CA LYS A 568 -8.75 -6.61 21.22
C LYS A 568 -7.78 -7.40 20.36
N ILE A 569 -6.54 -7.51 20.78
CA ILE A 569 -5.59 -8.48 20.24
C ILE A 569 -5.98 -9.88 20.71
N VAL A 570 -6.16 -10.80 19.76
CA VAL A 570 -6.44 -12.22 20.01
C VAL A 570 -5.15 -12.98 20.23
N TRP A 571 -4.18 -12.78 19.33
CA TRP A 571 -2.84 -13.32 19.44
C TRP A 571 -1.85 -12.44 18.68
N GLN A 572 -0.58 -12.56 19.06
CA GLN A 572 0.55 -11.92 18.37
C GLN A 572 1.73 -12.88 18.38
N ILE A 573 2.35 -13.07 17.23
CA ILE A 573 3.48 -14.00 17.06
C ILE A 573 4.64 -13.31 16.35
N ALA A 574 5.87 -13.71 16.66
CA ALA A 574 7.03 -13.37 15.87
C ALA A 574 6.95 -14.04 14.50
N HIS A 575 7.09 -13.27 13.41
CA HIS A 575 7.03 -13.79 12.06
C HIS A 575 8.40 -13.80 11.38
N GLY A 576 8.71 -14.95 10.78
CA GLY A 576 9.98 -15.20 10.11
C GLY A 576 11.02 -15.80 11.04
N GLU A 577 12.08 -16.34 10.44
CA GLU A 577 13.18 -16.98 11.14
C GLU A 577 14.03 -15.96 11.90
N THR A 578 14.79 -16.41 12.88
CA THR A 578 15.82 -15.56 13.50
C THR A 578 16.88 -15.21 12.45
N PRO A 579 17.19 -13.91 12.21
CA PRO A 579 18.21 -13.51 11.24
C PRO A 579 19.55 -14.17 11.48
N ASP A 580 20.28 -14.49 10.39
CA ASP A 580 21.58 -15.17 10.46
C ASP A 580 22.60 -14.41 11.35
N VAL A 581 22.58 -13.07 11.32
CA VAL A 581 23.45 -12.22 12.15
C VAL A 581 23.19 -12.42 13.65
N VAL A 582 21.96 -12.68 14.04
CA VAL A 582 21.60 -12.97 15.44
C VAL A 582 21.92 -14.41 15.78
N ARG A 583 21.52 -15.37 14.93
CA ARG A 583 21.71 -16.79 15.17
C ARG A 583 23.21 -17.18 15.28
N ASN A 584 24.04 -16.58 14.43
CA ASN A 584 25.47 -16.87 14.35
C ASN A 584 26.33 -15.93 15.20
N TYR A 585 25.73 -15.07 16.04
CA TYR A 585 26.50 -14.16 16.87
C TYR A 585 27.32 -14.96 17.91
N PRO A 586 28.65 -14.75 17.98
CA PRO A 586 29.52 -15.62 18.77
C PRO A 586 29.13 -15.78 20.24
N ALA A 587 28.68 -14.70 20.89
CA ALA A 587 28.28 -14.71 22.29
C ALA A 587 26.97 -15.48 22.56
N PHE A 588 26.21 -15.84 21.51
CA PHE A 588 24.94 -16.55 21.63
C PHE A 588 25.09 -18.06 21.39
N LYS A 589 26.30 -18.53 21.13
CA LYS A 589 26.56 -19.96 20.92
C LYS A 589 26.11 -20.79 22.14
N GLY A 590 25.19 -21.71 21.89
CA GLY A 590 24.59 -22.56 22.93
C GLY A 590 23.43 -21.94 23.70
N MET A 591 23.05 -20.68 23.39
CA MET A 591 21.84 -20.08 23.94
C MET A 591 20.63 -20.58 23.16
N ASN A 592 19.54 -20.91 23.87
CA ASN A 592 18.25 -21.17 23.25
C ASN A 592 17.52 -19.83 23.00
N ILE A 593 17.74 -19.24 21.83
CA ILE A 593 17.07 -18.00 21.43
C ILE A 593 15.76 -18.37 20.77
N ALA A 594 14.63 -17.93 21.37
CA ALA A 594 13.33 -18.07 20.74
C ALA A 594 13.31 -17.35 19.38
N ARG A 595 12.48 -17.83 18.44
CA ARG A 595 12.33 -17.20 17.13
C ARG A 595 12.03 -15.70 17.29
N THR A 596 12.89 -14.87 16.70
CA THR A 596 12.84 -13.42 16.89
C THR A 596 11.96 -12.71 15.88
N GLY A 597 11.57 -13.38 14.79
CA GLY A 597 11.03 -12.70 13.63
C GLY A 597 12.07 -11.87 12.89
N GLN A 598 11.68 -11.18 11.84
CA GLN A 598 12.58 -10.46 10.94
C GLN A 598 12.28 -8.96 10.90
N GLN A 599 13.34 -8.15 10.84
CA GLN A 599 13.26 -6.70 10.70
C GLN A 599 13.02 -6.34 9.21
N THR A 600 11.76 -6.27 8.82
CA THR A 600 11.32 -5.90 7.46
C THR A 600 9.98 -5.17 7.52
N TYR A 601 9.58 -4.49 6.46
CA TYR A 601 8.33 -3.68 6.42
C TYR A 601 7.38 -4.08 5.28
N ASN A 602 7.76 -5.02 4.42
CA ASN A 602 7.04 -5.32 3.17
C ASN A 602 6.42 -6.73 3.15
N ILE A 603 5.88 -7.18 4.28
CA ILE A 603 5.18 -8.45 4.38
C ILE A 603 3.68 -8.24 4.28
N GLY A 604 3.07 -8.80 3.24
CA GLY A 604 1.62 -8.94 3.11
C GLY A 604 1.17 -10.33 3.56
N THR A 605 -0.03 -10.41 4.06
CA THR A 605 -0.68 -11.66 4.50
C THR A 605 -1.79 -12.05 3.53
N LEU A 606 -2.02 -13.35 3.37
CA LEU A 606 -3.14 -13.96 2.68
C LEU A 606 -3.96 -14.74 3.69
N ILE A 607 -5.27 -14.58 3.68
CA ILE A 607 -6.18 -15.36 4.53
C ILE A 607 -6.99 -16.33 3.67
N THR A 608 -7.02 -17.58 4.11
CA THR A 608 -7.92 -18.58 3.57
C THR A 608 -8.98 -18.95 4.63
N LYS A 609 -9.79 -19.95 4.36
CA LYS A 609 -10.80 -20.39 5.33
C LYS A 609 -10.21 -20.79 6.69
N THR A 610 -8.97 -21.32 6.71
CA THR A 610 -8.35 -21.85 7.94
C THR A 610 -6.97 -21.27 8.24
N LEU A 611 -6.29 -20.64 7.27
CA LEU A 611 -4.88 -20.25 7.38
C LEU A 611 -4.67 -18.73 7.25
N VAL A 612 -3.64 -18.27 7.96
CA VAL A 612 -2.90 -17.03 7.66
C VAL A 612 -1.58 -17.45 6.99
N ILE A 613 -1.33 -16.94 5.78
CA ILE A 613 -0.15 -17.29 4.98
C ILE A 613 0.68 -16.04 4.75
N ALA A 614 1.97 -16.12 5.04
CA ALA A 614 2.93 -15.05 4.82
C ALA A 614 4.34 -15.61 4.59
N GLY A 615 5.08 -14.99 3.68
CA GLY A 615 6.47 -15.32 3.42
C GLY A 615 7.45 -14.48 4.24
N GLU A 616 8.64 -14.98 4.42
CA GLU A 616 9.74 -14.25 5.06
C GLU A 616 10.26 -13.12 4.18
N GLY A 617 10.62 -11.99 4.79
CA GLY A 617 11.14 -10.81 4.11
C GLY A 617 12.68 -10.71 4.07
N GLN A 618 13.38 -11.66 4.69
CA GLN A 618 14.85 -11.71 4.71
C GLN A 618 15.34 -13.12 4.37
N VAL A 619 16.53 -13.17 3.76
CA VAL A 619 17.21 -14.43 3.49
C VAL A 619 17.83 -14.96 4.77
N THR A 620 17.61 -16.24 5.05
CA THR A 620 18.21 -16.97 6.16
C THR A 620 18.79 -18.31 5.68
N THR A 621 19.68 -18.89 6.48
CA THR A 621 20.26 -20.21 6.24
C THR A 621 20.20 -20.99 7.55
N THR A 622 19.42 -22.07 7.60
CA THR A 622 19.32 -22.95 8.77
C THR A 622 19.80 -24.37 8.43
N ALA A 623 19.88 -25.23 9.45
CA ALA A 623 20.17 -26.64 9.22
C ALA A 623 19.07 -27.33 8.37
N ASP A 624 17.84 -26.84 8.48
CA ASP A 624 16.65 -27.46 7.90
C ASP A 624 16.36 -27.00 6.47
N HIS A 625 16.99 -25.90 6.00
CA HIS A 625 16.82 -25.43 4.63
C HIS A 625 18.05 -24.67 4.10
N PRO A 626 18.29 -24.72 2.78
CA PRO A 626 19.36 -23.96 2.15
C PRO A 626 19.08 -22.45 2.23
N ARG A 627 20.08 -21.64 1.86
CA ARG A 627 19.93 -20.18 1.84
C ARG A 627 18.74 -19.74 0.97
N GLY A 628 17.76 -19.09 1.59
CA GLY A 628 16.53 -18.64 0.96
C GLY A 628 15.59 -18.02 1.97
N ALA A 629 14.32 -18.19 1.76
CA ALA A 629 13.25 -17.75 2.66
C ALA A 629 12.18 -18.83 2.76
N ILE A 630 11.24 -18.64 3.66
CA ILE A 630 10.17 -19.63 3.91
C ILE A 630 8.81 -18.95 3.73
N LEU A 631 7.90 -19.59 2.99
CA LEU A 631 6.47 -19.30 3.02
C LEU A 631 5.85 -20.11 4.15
N ARG A 632 5.22 -19.43 5.11
CA ARG A 632 4.68 -20.02 6.32
C ARG A 632 3.17 -19.95 6.36
N ALA A 633 2.55 -20.99 6.90
CA ALA A 633 1.14 -21.03 7.23
C ALA A 633 0.94 -21.11 8.74
N TYR A 634 0.00 -20.31 9.21
CA TYR A 634 -0.41 -20.28 10.61
C TYR A 634 -1.92 -20.61 10.70
N ASP A 635 -2.30 -21.38 11.71
CA ASP A 635 -3.71 -21.55 12.06
C ASP A 635 -4.30 -20.18 12.43
N LYS A 636 -5.36 -19.77 11.74
CA LYS A 636 -5.88 -18.39 11.87
C LYS A 636 -6.47 -18.10 13.26
N ALA A 637 -6.93 -19.11 13.99
CA ALA A 637 -7.52 -18.93 15.30
C ALA A 637 -6.47 -18.78 16.42
N THR A 638 -5.33 -19.45 16.28
CA THR A 638 -4.34 -19.57 17.35
C THR A 638 -2.99 -18.91 17.08
N GLY A 639 -2.69 -18.60 15.82
CA GLY A 639 -1.38 -18.13 15.38
C GLY A 639 -0.29 -19.21 15.39
N LYS A 640 -0.65 -20.49 15.70
CA LYS A 640 0.31 -21.58 15.66
C LYS A 640 0.74 -21.87 14.22
N GLU A 641 2.07 -21.98 13.98
CA GLU A 641 2.59 -22.42 12.69
C GLU A 641 2.19 -23.88 12.44
N VAL A 642 1.61 -24.14 11.27
CA VAL A 642 1.07 -25.44 10.87
C VAL A 642 1.71 -25.98 9.60
N GLY A 643 2.55 -25.18 8.91
CA GLY A 643 3.26 -25.63 7.73
C GLY A 643 4.22 -24.56 7.21
N ALA A 644 5.19 -25.03 6.43
CA ALA A 644 6.25 -24.20 5.86
C ALA A 644 6.77 -24.80 4.56
N VAL A 645 7.01 -23.96 3.54
CA VAL A 645 7.64 -24.37 2.27
C VAL A 645 8.73 -23.38 1.87
N TYR A 646 9.77 -23.91 1.21
CA TYR A 646 10.93 -23.13 0.79
C TYR A 646 10.63 -22.17 -0.36
N MET A 647 11.21 -20.97 -0.30
CA MET A 647 11.29 -19.98 -1.37
C MET A 647 12.77 -19.65 -1.66
N PRO A 648 13.16 -19.47 -2.93
CA PRO A 648 14.56 -19.15 -3.27
C PRO A 648 14.98 -17.73 -2.88
N ALA A 649 14.02 -16.85 -2.60
CA ALA A 649 14.21 -15.45 -2.22
C ALA A 649 13.06 -14.96 -1.32
N PRO A 650 13.23 -13.83 -0.64
CA PRO A 650 12.19 -13.24 0.20
C PRO A 650 10.89 -12.96 -0.56
N GLN A 651 9.78 -13.05 0.15
CA GLN A 651 8.53 -12.46 -0.30
C GLN A 651 8.73 -10.97 -0.57
N SER A 652 8.31 -10.52 -1.74
CA SER A 652 8.43 -9.13 -2.16
C SER A 652 7.13 -8.48 -2.62
N GLY A 653 6.10 -9.29 -2.91
CA GLY A 653 4.70 -8.89 -3.11
C GLY A 653 3.78 -9.69 -2.20
N SER A 654 2.53 -9.24 -2.00
CA SER A 654 1.56 -9.97 -1.17
C SER A 654 1.18 -11.29 -1.84
N PRO A 655 1.11 -12.41 -1.10
CA PRO A 655 0.66 -13.67 -1.65
C PRO A 655 -0.84 -13.60 -2.01
N MET A 656 -1.24 -14.37 -3.02
CA MET A 656 -2.63 -14.50 -3.44
C MET A 656 -2.99 -15.96 -3.69
N THR A 657 -4.28 -16.29 -3.73
CA THR A 657 -4.76 -17.65 -3.97
C THR A 657 -5.97 -17.67 -4.90
N TYR A 658 -6.07 -18.73 -5.67
CA TYR A 658 -7.22 -18.99 -6.54
C TYR A 658 -7.42 -20.51 -6.75
N LEU A 659 -8.53 -20.86 -7.36
CA LEU A 659 -8.83 -22.23 -7.74
C LEU A 659 -9.10 -22.31 -9.25
N VAL A 660 -8.36 -23.15 -9.95
CA VAL A 660 -8.53 -23.43 -11.38
C VAL A 660 -8.46 -24.93 -11.63
N ASN A 661 -9.34 -25.43 -12.49
CA ASN A 661 -9.47 -26.86 -12.81
C ASN A 661 -9.59 -27.78 -11.57
N GLY A 662 -10.23 -27.27 -10.50
CA GLY A 662 -10.39 -28.01 -9.24
C GLY A 662 -9.16 -28.05 -8.34
N LYS A 663 -8.05 -27.39 -8.72
CA LYS A 663 -6.84 -27.27 -7.90
C LYS A 663 -6.69 -25.85 -7.35
N GLN A 664 -6.34 -25.75 -6.07
CA GLN A 664 -5.99 -24.49 -5.42
C GLN A 664 -4.51 -24.16 -5.66
N TYR A 665 -4.24 -22.89 -5.95
CA TYR A 665 -2.88 -22.35 -6.13
C TYR A 665 -2.64 -21.21 -5.13
N ILE A 666 -1.40 -21.10 -4.68
CA ILE A 666 -0.89 -19.94 -3.95
C ILE A 666 0.23 -19.34 -4.78
N VAL A 667 0.10 -18.06 -5.17
CA VAL A 667 1.13 -17.36 -5.95
C VAL A 667 1.81 -16.31 -5.10
N VAL A 668 3.13 -16.28 -5.15
CA VAL A 668 3.97 -15.34 -4.41
C VAL A 668 4.96 -14.68 -5.36
N ALA A 669 5.09 -13.37 -5.28
CA ALA A 669 6.21 -12.65 -5.88
C ALA A 669 7.42 -12.71 -4.92
N VAL A 670 8.56 -13.12 -5.44
CA VAL A 670 9.82 -13.20 -4.69
C VAL A 670 10.91 -12.41 -5.38
N SER A 671 11.70 -11.68 -4.61
CA SER A 671 12.90 -10.97 -5.08
C SER A 671 13.73 -10.45 -3.91
N GLY A 672 14.95 -10.04 -4.16
CA GLY A 672 15.78 -9.36 -3.18
C GLY A 672 17.20 -9.89 -3.09
N GLY A 673 18.12 -9.04 -2.62
CA GLY A 673 19.55 -9.34 -2.65
C GLY A 673 20.04 -9.55 -4.09
N PRO A 674 20.73 -10.65 -4.40
CA PRO A 674 21.16 -10.96 -5.76
C PRO A 674 20.08 -11.70 -6.60
N TYR A 675 18.90 -11.96 -6.03
CA TYR A 675 17.83 -12.71 -6.69
C TYR A 675 16.85 -11.79 -7.40
N SER A 676 16.78 -11.88 -8.71
CA SER A 676 15.85 -11.10 -9.54
C SER A 676 14.40 -11.56 -9.39
N GLY A 677 13.46 -10.70 -9.77
CA GLY A 677 12.03 -10.91 -9.61
C GLY A 677 11.51 -12.19 -10.24
N GLU A 678 10.62 -12.87 -9.53
CA GLU A 678 9.97 -14.09 -9.97
C GLU A 678 8.60 -14.25 -9.32
N TYR A 679 7.61 -14.71 -10.10
CA TYR A 679 6.36 -15.24 -9.56
C TYR A 679 6.47 -16.75 -9.46
N ILE A 680 6.08 -17.30 -8.31
CA ILE A 680 6.09 -18.76 -8.03
C ILE A 680 4.68 -19.16 -7.61
N ALA A 681 4.12 -20.16 -8.28
CA ALA A 681 2.85 -20.78 -7.93
C ALA A 681 3.08 -22.12 -7.25
N TYR A 682 2.48 -22.30 -6.09
CA TYR A 682 2.46 -23.54 -5.32
C TYR A 682 1.08 -24.21 -5.42
N THR A 683 1.06 -25.54 -5.46
CA THR A 683 -0.17 -26.36 -5.41
C THR A 683 0.13 -27.69 -4.70
N LEU A 684 -0.91 -28.43 -4.36
CA LEU A 684 -0.75 -29.80 -3.86
C LEU A 684 -0.35 -30.75 -5.01
N PRO A 685 0.46 -31.78 -4.75
CA PRO A 685 0.76 -32.82 -5.74
C PRO A 685 -0.51 -33.44 -6.32
N SER A 686 -0.43 -33.91 -7.56
CA SER A 686 -1.55 -34.65 -8.16
C SER A 686 -1.68 -36.02 -7.47
N ALA A 687 -2.89 -36.40 -7.08
CA ALA A 687 -3.11 -37.75 -6.57
C ALA A 687 -2.75 -38.76 -7.66
N GLY A 688 -1.62 -39.44 -7.50
CA GLY A 688 -1.22 -40.52 -8.38
C GLY A 688 0.11 -40.38 -9.14
N GLU A 689 0.99 -39.43 -8.80
CA GLU A 689 2.41 -39.41 -9.18
C GLU A 689 3.31 -39.84 -8.05
#